data_edcd9bea7ee09360ecf822ac629b4154
#
_entry.id   edcd9bea7ee09360ecf822ac629b4154
#
_cell.length_a   1.000
_cell.length_b   1.000
_cell.length_c   1.000
_cell.angle_alpha   90.00
_cell.angle_beta   90.00
_cell.angle_gamma   90.00
#
_symmetry.space_group_name_H-M   'P 1'
#
loop_
_entity.id
_entity.type
_entity.pdbx_description
1 polymer ?
#
loop_
_entity_poly.entity_id
_entity_poly.type
_entity_poly.pdbx_seq_one_letter_code
_entity_poly.pdbx_strand_id
1 'polypeptide(L)'
;MQKALFHNDFTDIYVSTAAGGQPVFCYRTGMTVYEETFDKGRLVSAGWNTAGTPLDVLEGMPCRLDYDRFTRPWVFDVEVNGECVAYDWDYAGFAKQEETVPANGAKLLHGVVTLKNRRYPLTAYVHTVLSGSAVFTRCVTFANHSDAPMKLGGIVPMGGGLEIFYDWVNFVHGEGEKEKLYSLGYMENSHACAEGLFRWHDLSSGGTSFSGRFGADRHRYPMFMLKNAPLGRIWFAQLAFSGGYEFRFDLDADLSPNGISEGSGAAAKLSFQMALDAPAPQLVLAPGERFTTPEVYIGCVQGDLDDAVNMMHTHTRRAVFTHNEPKENVATVGAGIGPERAMTNEAIFHTIDTAAAVGAESCIVDAGWYCPAGEEGSAWWSRVGDWTPDPGKHADLFSSVRRRCLENGLKFGLWMECERMGRDTPVAKAHPDWYQTRRLWGADTTVIDMANPEAAAWVESEICRVIDTYGVELFRLDYNVDYTAYNCMTDRGGVAESSFLRYCNAVYAMFARLREKYPHVIFENCAGGGGRCDLGMARHFNHTWVTDYQIAPRSFAVTNGISMVLPPERIDRLVSGMNGHLRASLDFAVRAALFGKPTTNTYNPNGSAMNPQELAFVKRSFTLYKEFIRPYLTDGYVFHHTPELYEIHPKGRGIVERASKDGTKGIIGIFNLADVSDADDTVTVYPRGLDVGKMYEVTFDNTETKCAVSGFALVNEGLRVRLPASLTSELIVYKAV
;
A
#
# COMPACT_ATOMS: atom_id res chain seq x y z
N MET A 1 -0.81 -12.43 -27.18
CA MET A 1 -1.37 -11.22 -27.77
C MET A 1 -1.79 -10.31 -26.64
N GLN A 2 -1.26 -9.09 -26.56
CA GLN A 2 -1.95 -7.97 -25.99
C GLN A 2 -1.70 -7.43 -24.62
N LYS A 3 -0.63 -7.80 -23.93
CA LYS A 3 -0.14 -6.97 -22.83
C LYS A 3 0.36 -5.58 -23.31
N ALA A 4 0.56 -5.42 -24.61
CA ALA A 4 1.10 -4.18 -25.19
C ALA A 4 0.12 -2.99 -25.17
N LEU A 5 -1.19 -3.22 -25.16
CA LEU A 5 -2.18 -2.15 -25.25
C LEU A 5 -2.32 -1.34 -23.95
N PHE A 6 -2.09 -1.96 -22.78
CA PHE A 6 -2.17 -1.29 -21.48
C PHE A 6 -0.86 -0.60 -21.07
N HIS A 7 0.20 -0.73 -21.84
CA HIS A 7 1.56 -0.31 -21.49
C HIS A 7 2.12 0.78 -22.41
N ASN A 8 1.26 1.54 -23.08
CA ASN A 8 1.75 2.74 -23.73
C ASN A 8 1.99 3.82 -22.66
N ASP A 9 3.15 4.44 -22.67
CA ASP A 9 3.52 5.49 -21.71
C ASP A 9 2.92 6.86 -22.11
N PHE A 10 1.82 6.87 -22.82
CA PHE A 10 1.19 8.07 -23.35
C PHE A 10 0.53 8.87 -22.21
N THR A 11 0.78 10.18 -22.23
CA THR A 11 0.09 11.14 -21.35
C THR A 11 -0.33 12.35 -22.17
N ASP A 12 -1.54 12.84 -21.92
CA ASP A 12 -2.02 14.09 -22.47
C ASP A 12 -3.08 14.70 -21.56
N ILE A 13 -3.07 16.02 -21.44
CA ILE A 13 -4.13 16.79 -20.80
C ILE A 13 -4.52 17.92 -21.71
N TYR A 14 -5.79 18.02 -22.05
CA TYR A 14 -6.31 19.14 -22.82
C TYR A 14 -7.65 19.60 -22.27
N VAL A 15 -8.02 20.83 -22.64
CA VAL A 15 -9.31 21.44 -22.30
C VAL A 15 -10.09 21.63 -23.59
N SER A 16 -11.28 21.06 -23.65
CA SER A 16 -12.26 21.28 -24.71
C SER A 16 -13.46 22.05 -24.20
N THR A 17 -14.40 22.38 -25.08
CA THR A 17 -15.64 23.05 -24.70
C THR A 17 -16.81 22.20 -25.12
N ALA A 18 -17.68 21.87 -24.16
CA ALA A 18 -18.93 21.17 -24.44
C ALA A 18 -19.90 22.04 -25.26
N ALA A 19 -20.92 21.45 -25.86
CA ALA A 19 -21.94 22.14 -26.68
C ALA A 19 -22.64 23.30 -25.93
N GLY A 20 -22.73 23.23 -24.61
CA GLY A 20 -23.26 24.27 -23.74
C GLY A 20 -22.26 25.35 -23.30
N GLY A 21 -21.03 25.34 -23.84
CA GLY A 21 -19.98 26.32 -23.50
C GLY A 21 -19.18 25.99 -22.22
N GLN A 22 -19.46 24.88 -21.54
CA GLN A 22 -18.75 24.47 -20.33
C GLN A 22 -17.36 23.92 -20.68
N PRO A 23 -16.32 24.18 -19.87
CA PRO A 23 -15.00 23.59 -20.07
C PRO A 23 -15.03 22.10 -19.70
N VAL A 24 -14.41 21.28 -20.54
CA VAL A 24 -14.20 19.84 -20.31
C VAL A 24 -12.70 19.59 -20.21
N PHE A 25 -12.27 19.02 -19.10
CA PHE A 25 -10.88 18.66 -18.82
C PHE A 25 -10.71 17.18 -19.14
N CYS A 26 -9.89 16.88 -20.13
CA CYS A 26 -9.64 15.50 -20.56
C CYS A 26 -8.23 15.08 -20.11
N TYR A 27 -8.15 13.98 -19.38
CA TYR A 27 -6.93 13.38 -18.86
C TYR A 27 -6.74 12.00 -19.52
N ARG A 28 -5.63 11.84 -20.26
CA ARG A 28 -5.29 10.59 -20.94
C ARG A 28 -3.99 10.05 -20.36
N THR A 29 -4.01 8.86 -19.84
CA THR A 29 -2.83 8.19 -19.26
C THR A 29 -2.85 6.69 -19.58
N GLY A 30 -1.84 6.23 -20.34
CA GLY A 30 -1.90 4.91 -20.95
C GLY A 30 -3.13 4.78 -21.84
N MET A 31 -3.93 3.74 -21.63
CA MET A 31 -5.22 3.53 -22.33
C MET A 31 -6.41 4.13 -21.59
N THR A 32 -6.21 4.64 -20.38
CA THR A 32 -7.28 5.23 -19.58
C THR A 32 -7.52 6.68 -19.99
N VAL A 33 -8.77 7.02 -20.21
CA VAL A 33 -9.25 8.38 -20.42
C VAL A 33 -10.27 8.70 -19.33
N TYR A 34 -10.07 9.81 -18.64
CA TYR A 34 -10.99 10.36 -17.66
C TYR A 34 -11.32 11.80 -18.04
N GLU A 35 -12.58 12.15 -18.00
CA GLU A 35 -13.03 13.51 -18.28
C GLU A 35 -13.85 14.09 -17.14
N GLU A 36 -13.66 15.39 -16.93
CA GLU A 36 -14.41 16.21 -15.98
C GLU A 36 -14.98 17.42 -16.70
N THR A 37 -16.10 17.93 -16.20
CA THR A 37 -16.65 19.18 -16.70
C THR A 37 -17.02 20.11 -15.54
N PHE A 38 -16.87 21.41 -15.76
CA PHE A 38 -17.36 22.39 -14.81
C PHE A 38 -18.73 22.91 -15.27
N ASP A 39 -19.77 22.65 -14.47
CA ASP A 39 -21.14 23.06 -14.78
C ASP A 39 -21.92 23.42 -13.50
N LYS A 40 -22.77 24.42 -13.58
CA LYS A 40 -23.70 24.84 -12.52
C LYS A 40 -23.04 25.03 -11.15
N GLY A 41 -21.83 25.59 -11.12
CA GLY A 41 -21.09 25.86 -9.88
C GLY A 41 -20.39 24.65 -9.24
N ARG A 42 -20.14 23.60 -10.00
CA ARG A 42 -19.50 22.37 -9.53
C ARG A 42 -18.57 21.75 -10.58
N LEU A 43 -17.58 21.00 -10.15
CA LEU A 43 -16.75 20.15 -11.00
C LEU A 43 -17.26 18.72 -10.87
N VAL A 44 -17.58 18.07 -11.98
CA VAL A 44 -18.22 16.75 -12.01
C VAL A 44 -17.51 15.81 -12.98
N SER A 45 -17.59 14.49 -12.72
CA SER A 45 -17.13 13.45 -13.64
C SER A 45 -17.98 13.48 -14.91
N ALA A 46 -17.35 13.56 -16.09
CA ALA A 46 -18.01 13.49 -17.38
C ALA A 46 -17.89 12.11 -18.03
N GLY A 47 -16.91 11.30 -17.67
CA GLY A 47 -16.82 9.92 -18.13
C GLY A 47 -15.47 9.25 -17.98
N TRP A 48 -15.49 7.95 -18.21
CA TRP A 48 -14.34 7.06 -18.17
C TRP A 48 -14.34 6.14 -19.40
N ASN A 49 -13.18 5.89 -19.99
CA ASN A 49 -13.00 4.78 -20.91
C ASN A 49 -11.60 4.17 -20.81
N THR A 50 -11.45 3.00 -21.39
CA THR A 50 -10.20 2.22 -21.42
C THR A 50 -9.72 1.97 -22.86
N ALA A 51 -10.24 2.71 -23.81
CA ALA A 51 -9.92 2.59 -25.25
C ALA A 51 -8.82 3.56 -25.70
N GLY A 52 -8.35 4.46 -24.82
CA GLY A 52 -7.36 5.49 -25.13
C GLY A 52 -7.85 6.60 -26.05
N THR A 53 -9.16 6.64 -26.33
CA THR A 53 -9.79 7.61 -27.22
C THR A 53 -10.60 8.62 -26.43
N PRO A 54 -10.44 9.93 -26.66
CA PRO A 54 -11.24 10.96 -26.01
C PRO A 54 -12.74 10.76 -26.24
N LEU A 55 -13.55 11.09 -25.24
CA LEU A 55 -15.01 10.89 -25.31
C LEU A 55 -15.68 11.84 -26.32
N ASP A 56 -15.09 13.01 -26.59
CA ASP A 56 -15.57 13.94 -27.60
C ASP A 56 -15.45 13.38 -29.03
N VAL A 57 -14.52 12.46 -29.27
CA VAL A 57 -14.37 11.74 -30.56
C VAL A 57 -15.39 10.59 -30.68
N LEU A 58 -15.94 10.14 -29.55
CA LEU A 58 -16.95 9.08 -29.47
C LEU A 58 -18.38 9.65 -29.47
N GLU A 59 -18.62 10.75 -30.21
CA GLU A 59 -19.93 11.41 -30.29
C GLU A 59 -21.02 10.43 -30.69
N GLY A 60 -22.14 10.46 -29.93
CA GLY A 60 -23.25 9.53 -30.11
C GLY A 60 -23.08 8.17 -29.40
N MET A 61 -21.94 7.88 -28.81
CA MET A 61 -21.76 6.69 -27.96
C MET A 61 -22.21 6.99 -26.52
N PRO A 62 -22.80 6.00 -25.80
CA PRO A 62 -23.26 6.20 -24.42
C PRO A 62 -22.09 6.16 -23.40
N CYS A 63 -20.98 6.80 -23.71
CA CYS A 63 -19.78 6.81 -22.87
C CYS A 63 -19.67 8.08 -22.01
N ARG A 64 -20.43 9.12 -22.28
CA ARG A 64 -20.52 10.29 -21.40
C ARG A 64 -21.57 10.08 -20.33
N LEU A 65 -21.21 10.47 -19.11
CA LEU A 65 -22.11 10.40 -17.96
C LEU A 65 -23.13 11.56 -18.03
N ASP A 66 -24.39 11.24 -17.86
CA ASP A 66 -25.39 12.22 -17.48
C ASP A 66 -25.28 12.45 -15.96
N TYR A 67 -24.38 13.36 -15.57
CA TYR A 67 -24.04 13.59 -14.17
C TYR A 67 -25.20 14.16 -13.35
N ASP A 68 -26.23 14.75 -13.95
CA ASP A 68 -27.42 15.19 -13.25
C ASP A 68 -28.28 14.03 -12.73
N ARG A 69 -28.03 12.81 -13.18
CA ARG A 69 -28.66 11.59 -12.66
C ARG A 69 -28.05 11.07 -11.36
N PHE A 70 -26.87 11.55 -10.97
CA PHE A 70 -26.21 11.10 -9.73
C PHE A 70 -26.58 11.99 -8.55
N THR A 71 -26.72 11.39 -7.38
CA THR A 71 -27.00 12.14 -6.14
C THR A 71 -25.83 13.03 -5.74
N ARG A 72 -24.59 12.57 -5.96
CA ARG A 72 -23.34 13.26 -5.63
C ARG A 72 -22.38 13.18 -6.81
N PRO A 73 -22.59 14.01 -7.85
CA PRO A 73 -21.78 13.90 -9.08
C PRO A 73 -20.43 14.60 -9.01
N TRP A 74 -20.14 15.38 -7.95
CA TRP A 74 -18.92 16.18 -7.85
C TRP A 74 -17.69 15.34 -7.57
N VAL A 75 -16.55 15.75 -8.15
CA VAL A 75 -15.28 15.01 -8.09
C VAL A 75 -14.51 15.22 -6.80
N PHE A 76 -14.84 16.22 -6.02
CA PHE A 76 -14.36 16.45 -4.66
C PHE A 76 -15.47 17.11 -3.83
N ASP A 77 -15.35 17.05 -2.50
CA ASP A 77 -16.28 17.74 -1.60
C ASP A 77 -15.56 18.30 -0.37
N VAL A 78 -16.15 19.34 0.21
CA VAL A 78 -15.72 19.95 1.45
C VAL A 78 -16.87 20.73 2.08
N GLU A 79 -16.98 20.64 3.39
CA GLU A 79 -17.83 21.53 4.18
C GLU A 79 -16.99 22.70 4.70
N VAL A 80 -17.54 23.91 4.63
CA VAL A 80 -16.90 25.13 5.12
C VAL A 80 -17.74 25.72 6.23
N ASN A 81 -17.17 25.85 7.42
CA ASN A 81 -17.86 26.33 8.62
C ASN A 81 -19.16 25.56 8.94
N GLY A 82 -19.23 24.28 8.60
CA GLY A 82 -20.38 23.39 8.76
C GLY A 82 -21.43 23.47 7.65
N GLU A 83 -21.13 24.17 6.55
CA GLU A 83 -22.03 24.31 5.41
C GLU A 83 -21.49 23.60 4.16
N CYS A 84 -22.34 22.86 3.47
CA CYS A 84 -22.02 22.26 2.18
C CYS A 84 -21.85 23.34 1.11
N VAL A 85 -20.75 23.29 0.36
CA VAL A 85 -20.40 24.28 -0.68
C VAL A 85 -20.22 23.62 -2.06
N ALA A 86 -20.72 22.43 -2.25
CA ALA A 86 -20.51 21.63 -3.47
C ALA A 86 -20.96 22.32 -4.77
N TYR A 87 -21.92 23.26 -4.70
CA TYR A 87 -22.45 24.02 -5.82
C TYR A 87 -22.02 25.49 -5.88
N ASP A 88 -21.15 25.92 -4.97
CA ASP A 88 -20.81 27.33 -4.76
C ASP A 88 -19.46 27.71 -5.36
N TRP A 89 -19.05 27.08 -6.44
CA TRP A 89 -17.77 27.35 -7.08
C TRP A 89 -17.89 28.14 -8.38
N ASP A 90 -16.86 28.91 -8.70
CA ASP A 90 -16.59 29.54 -9.99
C ASP A 90 -15.30 28.98 -10.57
N TYR A 91 -15.31 28.63 -11.84
CA TYR A 91 -14.11 28.26 -12.57
C TYR A 91 -13.21 29.48 -12.77
N ALA A 92 -11.96 29.39 -12.30
CA ALA A 92 -11.01 30.51 -12.30
C ALA A 92 -9.80 30.27 -13.23
N GLY A 93 -9.63 29.07 -13.78
CA GLY A 93 -8.57 28.78 -14.72
C GLY A 93 -8.04 27.37 -14.67
N PHE A 94 -7.21 27.05 -15.66
CA PHE A 94 -6.52 25.76 -15.78
C PHE A 94 -5.03 26.00 -16.08
N ALA A 95 -4.17 25.21 -15.45
CA ALA A 95 -2.72 25.20 -15.72
C ALA A 95 -2.27 23.76 -16.01
N LYS A 96 -1.27 23.65 -16.90
CA LYS A 96 -0.62 22.38 -17.23
C LYS A 96 0.89 22.55 -17.22
N GLN A 97 1.62 21.61 -16.62
CA GLN A 97 3.07 21.57 -16.62
C GLN A 97 3.61 20.16 -16.74
N GLU A 98 4.81 20.00 -17.32
CA GLU A 98 5.57 18.76 -17.30
C GLU A 98 6.61 18.79 -16.19
N GLU A 99 6.80 17.63 -15.58
CA GLU A 99 7.80 17.42 -14.55
C GLU A 99 8.60 16.15 -14.86
N THR A 100 9.87 16.14 -14.51
CA THR A 100 10.70 14.93 -14.56
C THR A 100 11.12 14.57 -13.16
N VAL A 101 10.80 13.37 -12.73
CA VAL A 101 11.18 12.83 -11.42
C VAL A 101 12.69 12.58 -11.41
N PRO A 102 13.49 13.27 -10.56
CA PRO A 102 14.95 13.14 -10.60
C PRO A 102 15.45 11.73 -10.29
N ALA A 103 14.77 11.02 -9.40
CA ALA A 103 15.20 9.70 -8.90
C ALA A 103 15.14 8.59 -9.96
N ASN A 104 14.17 8.64 -10.88
CA ASN A 104 13.90 7.57 -11.84
C ASN A 104 13.76 8.05 -13.30
N GLY A 105 13.81 9.35 -13.54
CA GLY A 105 13.66 9.95 -14.86
C GLY A 105 12.24 9.89 -15.45
N ALA A 106 11.24 9.46 -14.67
CA ALA A 106 9.86 9.39 -15.14
C ALA A 106 9.34 10.80 -15.46
N LYS A 107 8.65 10.91 -16.59
CA LYS A 107 7.96 12.15 -16.96
C LYS A 107 6.54 12.13 -16.46
N LEU A 108 6.16 13.17 -15.75
CA LEU A 108 4.83 13.38 -15.23
C LEU A 108 4.20 14.59 -15.90
N LEU A 109 2.91 14.49 -16.19
CA LEU A 109 2.11 15.59 -16.71
C LEU A 109 1.10 16.01 -15.65
N HIS A 110 1.20 17.25 -15.19
CA HIS A 110 0.41 17.79 -14.11
C HIS A 110 -0.59 18.83 -14.61
N GLY A 111 -1.87 18.61 -14.36
CA GLY A 111 -2.97 19.55 -14.59
C GLY A 111 -3.53 20.10 -13.29
N VAL A 112 -3.91 21.37 -13.26
CA VAL A 112 -4.51 22.03 -12.10
C VAL A 112 -5.73 22.81 -12.54
N VAL A 113 -6.90 22.42 -12.06
CA VAL A 113 -8.14 23.21 -12.19
C VAL A 113 -8.26 24.12 -10.98
N THR A 114 -8.42 25.41 -11.19
CA THR A 114 -8.57 26.41 -10.12
C THR A 114 -10.03 26.82 -9.99
N LEU A 115 -10.57 26.69 -8.79
CA LEU A 115 -11.95 27.03 -8.46
C LEU A 115 -11.97 28.04 -7.29
N LYS A 116 -12.81 29.08 -7.37
CA LYS A 116 -13.03 30.04 -6.30
C LYS A 116 -14.43 29.85 -5.71
N ASN A 117 -14.52 29.76 -4.40
CA ASN A 117 -15.82 29.64 -3.75
C ASN A 117 -16.55 31.00 -3.75
N ARG A 118 -17.88 31.00 -4.00
CA ARG A 118 -18.71 32.18 -4.08
C ARG A 118 -19.10 32.75 -2.72
N ARG A 119 -19.19 31.86 -1.72
CA ARG A 119 -19.67 32.22 -0.37
C ARG A 119 -18.54 32.56 0.58
N TYR A 120 -17.38 31.94 0.36
CA TYR A 120 -16.22 32.06 1.23
C TYR A 120 -14.99 32.48 0.41
N PRO A 121 -14.08 33.29 0.96
CA PRO A 121 -12.79 33.59 0.30
C PRO A 121 -11.85 32.39 0.35
N LEU A 122 -12.29 31.28 -0.27
CA LEU A 122 -11.62 30.01 -0.36
C LEU A 122 -11.34 29.67 -1.83
N THR A 123 -10.12 29.23 -2.11
CA THR A 123 -9.75 28.69 -3.43
C THR A 123 -9.44 27.20 -3.29
N ALA A 124 -9.99 26.39 -4.19
CA ALA A 124 -9.61 24.99 -4.37
C ALA A 124 -8.78 24.83 -5.66
N TYR A 125 -7.62 24.17 -5.53
CA TYR A 125 -6.77 23.77 -6.64
C TYR A 125 -6.90 22.25 -6.75
N VAL A 126 -7.55 21.78 -7.80
CA VAL A 126 -7.75 20.35 -8.06
C VAL A 126 -6.61 19.86 -8.93
N HIS A 127 -5.71 19.08 -8.35
CA HIS A 127 -4.51 18.56 -8.99
C HIS A 127 -4.77 17.20 -9.61
N THR A 128 -4.27 16.97 -10.83
CA THR A 128 -4.27 15.67 -11.51
C THR A 128 -2.90 15.44 -12.11
N VAL A 129 -2.22 14.33 -11.73
CA VAL A 129 -0.90 13.99 -12.22
C VAL A 129 -0.92 12.66 -12.96
N LEU A 130 -0.44 12.64 -14.20
CA LEU A 130 -0.40 11.49 -15.09
C LEU A 130 1.03 10.96 -15.21
N SER A 131 1.19 9.63 -15.21
CA SER A 131 2.50 8.96 -15.30
C SER A 131 2.65 8.08 -16.55
N GLY A 132 1.63 8.01 -17.39
CA GLY A 132 1.59 7.10 -18.55
C GLY A 132 1.18 5.66 -18.23
N SER A 133 0.87 5.35 -16.95
CA SER A 133 0.14 4.14 -16.60
C SER A 133 -1.36 4.38 -16.66
N ALA A 134 -2.19 3.34 -16.52
CA ALA A 134 -3.65 3.48 -16.45
C ALA A 134 -4.16 4.13 -15.14
N VAL A 135 -3.30 4.83 -14.40
CA VAL A 135 -3.56 5.43 -13.10
C VAL A 135 -3.16 6.90 -13.11
N PHE A 136 -3.91 7.73 -12.44
CA PHE A 136 -3.52 9.11 -12.15
C PHE A 136 -3.59 9.42 -10.65
N THR A 137 -2.83 10.43 -10.24
CA THR A 137 -2.87 10.96 -8.87
C THR A 137 -3.84 12.12 -8.80
N ARG A 138 -4.65 12.16 -7.74
CA ARG A 138 -5.60 13.25 -7.43
C ARG A 138 -5.36 13.76 -6.02
N CYS A 139 -5.32 15.09 -5.85
CA CYS A 139 -5.45 15.76 -4.55
C CYS A 139 -6.06 17.15 -4.74
N VAL A 140 -6.48 17.77 -3.63
CA VAL A 140 -7.04 19.11 -3.65
C VAL A 140 -6.29 19.98 -2.65
N THR A 141 -5.83 21.16 -3.08
CA THR A 141 -5.29 22.19 -2.18
C THR A 141 -6.33 23.25 -1.91
N PHE A 142 -6.68 23.44 -0.65
CA PHE A 142 -7.53 24.54 -0.19
C PHE A 142 -6.67 25.70 0.31
N ALA A 143 -7.02 26.92 -0.07
CA ALA A 143 -6.33 28.15 0.35
C ALA A 143 -7.32 29.14 0.93
N ASN A 144 -7.13 29.52 2.21
CA ASN A 144 -7.94 30.53 2.89
C ASN A 144 -7.39 31.94 2.58
N HIS A 145 -8.18 32.77 1.92
CA HIS A 145 -7.84 34.18 1.59
C HIS A 145 -8.53 35.19 2.50
N SER A 146 -9.23 34.73 3.55
CA SER A 146 -9.83 35.61 4.53
C SER A 146 -8.83 36.05 5.61
N ASP A 147 -9.21 37.00 6.42
CA ASP A 147 -8.50 37.46 7.62
C ASP A 147 -8.92 36.70 8.90
N ALA A 148 -9.76 35.67 8.76
CA ALA A 148 -10.25 34.83 9.85
C ALA A 148 -9.97 33.34 9.63
N PRO A 149 -9.83 32.52 10.69
CA PRO A 149 -9.75 31.08 10.58
C PRO A 149 -10.98 30.45 9.92
N MET A 150 -10.81 29.44 9.10
CA MET A 150 -11.88 28.77 8.37
C MET A 150 -11.88 27.27 8.73
N LYS A 151 -13.04 26.76 9.16
CA LYS A 151 -13.22 25.35 9.54
C LYS A 151 -13.58 24.53 8.31
N LEU A 152 -12.82 23.46 8.06
CA LEU A 152 -13.12 22.50 7.02
C LEU A 152 -13.54 21.16 7.63
N GLY A 153 -14.53 20.53 7.02
CA GLY A 153 -15.03 19.20 7.35
C GLY A 153 -15.52 18.48 6.10
N GLY A 154 -15.99 17.23 6.24
CA GLY A 154 -16.54 16.47 5.12
C GLY A 154 -15.61 16.37 3.91
N ILE A 155 -14.29 16.32 4.15
CA ILE A 155 -13.29 16.39 3.07
C ILE A 155 -13.29 15.10 2.25
N VAL A 156 -13.60 15.23 0.96
CA VAL A 156 -13.56 14.16 -0.05
C VAL A 156 -12.54 14.53 -1.13
N PRO A 157 -11.33 13.99 -1.13
CA PRO A 157 -10.32 14.29 -2.15
C PRO A 157 -10.69 13.83 -3.56
N MET A 158 -11.47 12.76 -3.68
CA MET A 158 -11.91 12.19 -4.95
C MET A 158 -13.29 11.53 -4.82
N GLY A 159 -14.15 11.76 -5.80
CA GLY A 159 -15.48 11.16 -5.93
C GLY A 159 -16.05 11.34 -7.33
N GLY A 160 -17.35 11.14 -7.46
CA GLY A 160 -18.11 11.39 -8.67
C GLY A 160 -18.72 10.13 -9.32
N GLY A 161 -19.26 10.29 -10.51
CA GLY A 161 -19.81 9.18 -11.30
C GLY A 161 -18.71 8.31 -11.89
N LEU A 162 -18.90 6.99 -11.84
CA LEU A 162 -18.04 6.02 -12.51
C LEU A 162 -18.65 5.55 -13.83
N GLU A 163 -19.92 5.15 -13.80
CA GLU A 163 -20.58 4.57 -14.96
C GLU A 163 -22.09 4.74 -14.91
N ILE A 164 -22.70 4.82 -16.11
CA ILE A 164 -24.11 4.54 -16.34
C ILE A 164 -24.18 3.33 -17.27
N PHE A 165 -24.62 2.20 -16.77
CA PHE A 165 -24.73 0.98 -17.54
C PHE A 165 -26.16 0.80 -18.06
N TYR A 166 -26.37 1.09 -19.33
CA TYR A 166 -27.70 1.10 -19.96
C TYR A 166 -28.21 -0.29 -20.33
N ASP A 167 -27.34 -1.29 -20.43
CA ASP A 167 -27.68 -2.63 -20.92
C ASP A 167 -27.95 -3.64 -19.80
N TRP A 168 -28.03 -3.14 -18.55
CA TRP A 168 -28.15 -3.99 -17.37
C TRP A 168 -29.43 -4.85 -17.36
N VAL A 169 -30.50 -4.39 -18.03
CA VAL A 169 -31.78 -5.14 -18.16
C VAL A 169 -31.57 -6.47 -18.86
N ASN A 170 -30.82 -6.46 -19.96
CA ASN A 170 -30.50 -7.69 -20.71
C ASN A 170 -29.63 -8.63 -19.91
N PHE A 171 -28.74 -8.07 -19.09
CA PHE A 171 -27.89 -8.83 -18.20
C PHE A 171 -28.65 -9.50 -17.05
N VAL A 172 -29.60 -8.80 -16.41
CA VAL A 172 -30.37 -9.33 -15.27
C VAL A 172 -31.41 -10.34 -15.68
N HIS A 173 -31.97 -10.23 -16.91
CA HIS A 173 -33.03 -11.11 -17.44
C HIS A 173 -32.51 -12.22 -18.35
N GLY A 174 -31.20 -12.32 -18.59
CA GLY A 174 -30.62 -13.43 -19.35
C GLY A 174 -30.79 -14.77 -18.60
N GLU A 175 -30.99 -15.86 -19.34
CA GLU A 175 -31.03 -17.21 -18.79
C GLU A 175 -29.63 -17.63 -18.36
N GLY A 176 -29.38 -17.75 -17.07
CA GLY A 176 -28.10 -18.21 -16.49
C GLY A 176 -28.03 -17.94 -14.98
N GLU A 177 -27.03 -18.48 -14.31
CA GLU A 177 -26.69 -18.07 -12.95
C GLU A 177 -26.46 -16.54 -12.98
N LYS A 178 -27.20 -15.83 -12.13
CA LYS A 178 -27.18 -14.36 -12.06
C LYS A 178 -25.78 -13.89 -11.64
N GLU A 179 -24.88 -13.72 -12.59
CA GLU A 179 -23.68 -12.95 -12.35
C GLU A 179 -24.10 -11.56 -11.90
N LYS A 180 -23.47 -11.08 -10.85
CA LYS A 180 -23.80 -9.76 -10.32
C LYS A 180 -23.11 -8.71 -11.17
N LEU A 181 -23.82 -7.63 -11.45
CA LEU A 181 -23.33 -6.56 -12.33
C LEU A 181 -22.01 -5.97 -11.86
N TYR A 182 -21.92 -5.68 -10.55
CA TYR A 182 -20.72 -5.12 -9.93
C TYR A 182 -20.26 -5.92 -8.72
N SER A 183 -18.95 -6.08 -8.61
CA SER A 183 -18.30 -6.63 -7.43
C SER A 183 -17.29 -5.63 -6.88
N LEU A 184 -17.33 -5.42 -5.55
CA LEU A 184 -16.45 -4.52 -4.81
C LEU A 184 -15.42 -5.34 -4.03
N GLY A 185 -14.14 -5.19 -4.36
CA GLY A 185 -13.02 -5.84 -3.69
C GLY A 185 -12.31 -4.89 -2.74
N TYR A 186 -12.04 -5.33 -1.53
CA TYR A 186 -11.25 -4.60 -0.54
C TYR A 186 -10.62 -5.52 0.49
N MET A 187 -9.72 -5.00 1.33
CA MET A 187 -9.13 -5.75 2.45
C MET A 187 -10.15 -5.87 3.57
N GLU A 188 -10.56 -7.11 3.91
CA GLU A 188 -11.69 -7.35 4.80
C GLU A 188 -11.41 -7.04 6.26
N ASN A 189 -10.22 -7.39 6.71
CA ASN A 189 -9.89 -7.35 8.12
C ASN A 189 -9.21 -6.05 8.55
N SER A 190 -9.54 -5.63 9.78
CA SER A 190 -8.92 -4.50 10.46
C SER A 190 -8.12 -4.92 11.69
N HIS A 191 -7.91 -6.22 11.90
CA HIS A 191 -7.16 -6.73 13.04
C HIS A 191 -5.67 -6.83 12.75
N ALA A 192 -4.86 -6.65 13.79
CA ALA A 192 -3.44 -6.98 13.75
C ALA A 192 -3.24 -8.45 13.32
N CYS A 193 -2.19 -8.70 12.55
CA CYS A 193 -1.85 -10.04 12.04
C CYS A 193 -2.90 -10.65 11.06
N ALA A 194 -3.72 -9.79 10.45
CA ALA A 194 -4.69 -10.15 9.42
C ALA A 194 -4.74 -9.10 8.30
N GLU A 195 -3.66 -8.34 8.14
CA GLU A 195 -3.49 -7.35 7.10
C GLU A 195 -3.55 -8.00 5.72
N GLY A 196 -4.10 -7.32 4.73
CA GLY A 196 -4.06 -7.79 3.34
C GLY A 196 -4.99 -8.95 2.97
N LEU A 197 -5.94 -9.31 3.81
CA LEU A 197 -6.90 -10.37 3.49
C LEU A 197 -7.98 -9.84 2.55
N PHE A 198 -7.75 -9.99 1.25
CA PHE A 198 -8.59 -9.46 0.17
C PHE A 198 -9.79 -10.37 -0.13
N ARG A 199 -10.97 -9.74 -0.38
CA ARG A 199 -12.18 -10.43 -0.83
C ARG A 199 -13.03 -9.57 -1.75
N TRP A 200 -13.69 -10.23 -2.70
CA TRP A 200 -14.76 -9.64 -3.49
C TRP A 200 -16.12 -9.75 -2.79
N HIS A 201 -16.88 -8.68 -2.84
CA HIS A 201 -18.26 -8.58 -2.36
C HIS A 201 -19.15 -8.10 -3.49
N ASP A 202 -20.36 -8.63 -3.52
CA ASP A 202 -21.33 -8.15 -4.48
C ASP A 202 -21.84 -6.76 -4.10
N LEU A 203 -21.89 -5.86 -5.05
CA LEU A 203 -22.45 -4.54 -4.86
C LEU A 203 -23.97 -4.60 -5.11
N SER A 204 -24.74 -4.46 -4.05
CA SER A 204 -26.20 -4.41 -4.11
C SER A 204 -26.67 -3.00 -4.47
N SER A 205 -27.90 -2.90 -5.07
CA SER A 205 -28.56 -1.61 -5.24
C SER A 205 -28.75 -0.89 -3.90
N GLY A 206 -28.47 0.41 -3.90
CA GLY A 206 -28.43 1.27 -2.71
C GLY A 206 -27.02 1.69 -2.36
N GLY A 207 -26.86 2.24 -1.17
CA GLY A 207 -25.55 2.68 -0.67
C GLY A 207 -24.79 1.54 0.01
N THR A 208 -23.52 1.38 -0.35
CA THR A 208 -22.56 0.51 0.33
C THR A 208 -21.37 1.33 0.80
N SER A 209 -20.94 1.18 2.05
CA SER A 209 -19.73 1.83 2.53
C SER A 209 -18.87 0.88 3.35
N PHE A 210 -17.57 1.13 3.36
CA PHE A 210 -16.65 0.57 4.31
C PHE A 210 -15.63 1.62 4.76
N SER A 211 -15.12 1.43 5.97
CA SER A 211 -14.21 2.37 6.58
C SER A 211 -13.03 1.67 7.23
N GLY A 212 -11.93 2.40 7.40
CA GLY A 212 -10.80 2.00 8.21
C GLY A 212 -10.41 3.15 9.12
N ARG A 213 -10.01 2.83 10.34
CA ARG A 213 -9.50 3.78 11.31
C ARG A 213 -8.23 3.21 11.90
N PHE A 214 -7.16 3.96 11.82
CA PHE A 214 -5.93 3.52 12.43
C PHE A 214 -6.10 3.41 13.94
N GLY A 215 -5.73 2.29 14.51
CA GLY A 215 -5.80 2.02 15.93
C GLY A 215 -4.96 0.81 16.32
N ALA A 216 -4.91 0.48 17.61
CA ALA A 216 -4.13 -0.64 18.14
C ALA A 216 -4.45 -1.98 17.45
N ASP A 217 -5.68 -2.17 17.02
CA ASP A 217 -6.13 -3.37 16.31
C ASP A 217 -5.94 -3.30 14.80
N ARG A 218 -5.34 -2.21 14.30
CA ARG A 218 -5.10 -1.92 12.89
C ARG A 218 -6.38 -1.55 12.14
N HIS A 219 -6.21 -1.19 10.89
CA HIS A 219 -7.31 -0.81 10.02
C HIS A 219 -7.24 -1.54 8.69
N ARG A 220 -8.35 -1.52 7.97
CA ARG A 220 -8.36 -1.96 6.58
C ARG A 220 -7.43 -1.09 5.75
N TYR A 221 -6.69 -1.71 4.82
CA TYR A 221 -5.88 -0.95 3.88
C TYR A 221 -6.79 -0.03 3.04
N PRO A 222 -6.45 1.25 2.86
CA PRO A 222 -7.30 2.24 2.21
C PRO A 222 -7.30 2.07 0.68
N MET A 223 -7.91 0.99 0.17
CA MET A 223 -8.02 0.65 -1.24
C MET A 223 -9.37 0.06 -1.58
N PHE A 224 -9.72 0.15 -2.85
CA PHE A 224 -10.78 -0.65 -3.44
C PHE A 224 -10.45 -1.08 -4.86
N MET A 225 -11.08 -2.15 -5.30
CA MET A 225 -11.25 -2.55 -6.69
C MET A 225 -12.74 -2.73 -6.95
N LEU A 226 -13.24 -2.20 -8.06
CA LEU A 226 -14.64 -2.30 -8.42
C LEU A 226 -14.75 -2.83 -9.85
N LYS A 227 -15.30 -4.03 -9.98
CA LYS A 227 -15.39 -4.76 -11.23
C LYS A 227 -16.80 -4.66 -11.82
N ASN A 228 -16.90 -4.25 -13.08
CA ASN A 228 -18.07 -4.49 -13.92
C ASN A 228 -17.88 -5.86 -14.59
N ALA A 229 -18.65 -6.87 -14.19
CA ALA A 229 -18.48 -8.24 -14.66
C ALA A 229 -18.76 -8.41 -16.17
N PRO A 230 -19.89 -7.88 -16.74
CA PRO A 230 -20.19 -7.99 -18.17
C PRO A 230 -19.11 -7.40 -19.08
N LEU A 231 -18.51 -6.28 -18.67
CA LEU A 231 -17.53 -5.57 -19.50
C LEU A 231 -16.09 -5.98 -19.22
N GLY A 232 -15.79 -6.71 -18.12
CA GLY A 232 -14.44 -6.98 -17.68
C GLY A 232 -13.66 -5.70 -17.37
N ARG A 233 -14.35 -4.63 -16.90
CA ARG A 233 -13.75 -3.35 -16.53
C ARG A 233 -13.53 -3.30 -15.03
N ILE A 234 -12.36 -2.82 -14.62
CA ILE A 234 -12.02 -2.66 -13.21
C ILE A 234 -11.58 -1.22 -12.96
N TRP A 235 -12.30 -0.51 -12.06
CA TRP A 235 -11.80 0.68 -11.39
C TRP A 235 -11.07 0.25 -10.12
N PHE A 236 -9.97 0.91 -9.82
CA PHE A 236 -9.18 0.61 -8.63
C PHE A 236 -8.54 1.88 -8.10
N ALA A 237 -8.50 2.00 -6.78
CA ALA A 237 -7.94 3.18 -6.13
C ALA A 237 -7.27 2.85 -4.81
N GLN A 238 -6.34 3.72 -4.40
CA GLN A 238 -5.72 3.75 -3.09
C GLN A 238 -5.70 5.20 -2.56
N LEU A 239 -5.96 5.38 -1.28
CA LEU A 239 -5.79 6.64 -0.58
C LEU A 239 -4.47 6.63 0.19
N ALA A 240 -3.59 7.58 -0.08
CA ALA A 240 -2.29 7.72 0.57
C ALA A 240 -2.43 8.40 1.94
N PHE A 241 -3.05 7.71 2.90
CA PHE A 241 -3.34 8.28 4.21
C PHE A 241 -3.37 7.20 5.30
N SER A 242 -2.59 7.42 6.35
CA SER A 242 -2.54 6.54 7.52
C SER A 242 -3.66 6.81 8.54
N GLY A 243 -4.52 7.77 8.26
CA GLY A 243 -5.65 8.14 9.13
C GLY A 243 -6.95 7.42 8.80
N GLY A 244 -8.04 7.92 9.41
CA GLY A 244 -9.38 7.41 9.17
C GLY A 244 -9.90 7.76 7.79
N TYR A 245 -10.62 6.84 7.18
CA TYR A 245 -11.28 7.02 5.90
C TYR A 245 -12.63 6.30 5.86
N GLU A 246 -13.51 6.77 4.96
CA GLU A 246 -14.73 6.07 4.57
C GLU A 246 -14.88 6.12 3.04
N PHE A 247 -15.00 4.96 2.41
CA PHE A 247 -15.33 4.86 1.00
C PHE A 247 -16.78 4.47 0.85
N ARG A 248 -17.51 5.21 0.01
CA ARG A 248 -18.93 5.05 -0.25
C ARG A 248 -19.15 4.78 -1.73
N PHE A 249 -20.08 3.88 -2.01
CA PHE A 249 -20.51 3.51 -3.36
C PHE A 249 -22.02 3.55 -3.41
N ASP A 250 -22.58 4.31 -4.33
CA ASP A 250 -24.00 4.39 -4.55
C ASP A 250 -24.32 3.75 -5.91
N LEU A 251 -25.02 2.62 -5.87
CA LEU A 251 -25.55 1.94 -7.03
C LEU A 251 -27.06 2.15 -7.08
N ASP A 252 -27.51 3.01 -7.99
CA ASP A 252 -28.91 3.22 -8.29
C ASP A 252 -29.28 2.35 -9.49
N ALA A 253 -29.78 1.15 -9.23
CA ALA A 253 -30.24 0.21 -10.22
C ALA A 253 -31.73 -0.05 -9.98
N ASP A 254 -32.57 0.34 -10.93
CA ASP A 254 -33.98 -0.02 -10.88
C ASP A 254 -34.16 -1.50 -11.25
N LEU A 255 -34.36 -2.31 -10.23
CA LEU A 255 -34.59 -3.76 -10.36
C LEU A 255 -36.08 -4.10 -10.53
N SER A 256 -36.96 -3.10 -10.60
CA SER A 256 -38.40 -3.32 -10.78
C SER A 256 -38.71 -3.89 -12.18
N PRO A 257 -39.36 -5.06 -12.26
CA PRO A 257 -39.81 -5.59 -13.55
C PRO A 257 -40.79 -4.65 -14.29
N ASN A 258 -41.41 -3.73 -13.56
CA ASN A 258 -42.37 -2.77 -14.06
C ASN A 258 -41.75 -1.41 -14.45
N GLY A 259 -40.48 -1.18 -14.12
CA GLY A 259 -39.75 0.05 -14.47
C GLY A 259 -39.23 0.07 -15.91
N ILE A 260 -39.44 -0.99 -16.68
CA ILE A 260 -39.03 -1.15 -18.07
C ILE A 260 -40.16 -0.68 -19.00
N SER A 261 -40.49 0.60 -18.96
CA SER A 261 -41.24 1.19 -20.05
C SER A 261 -40.24 1.76 -21.06
N GLU A 262 -40.50 1.55 -22.35
CA GLU A 262 -39.75 2.17 -23.45
C GLU A 262 -39.56 3.66 -23.16
N GLY A 263 -38.31 4.09 -23.02
CA GLY A 263 -37.94 5.49 -22.75
C GLY A 263 -37.77 5.90 -21.31
N SER A 264 -37.95 5.04 -20.30
CA SER A 264 -37.85 5.42 -18.89
C SER A 264 -36.42 5.45 -18.32
N GLY A 265 -35.39 5.17 -19.10
CA GLY A 265 -34.01 5.29 -18.69
C GLY A 265 -33.62 4.35 -17.57
N ALA A 266 -34.11 3.11 -17.61
CA ALA A 266 -33.65 2.04 -16.73
C ALA A 266 -32.16 1.77 -16.98
N ALA A 267 -31.31 2.35 -16.15
CA ALA A 267 -29.86 2.22 -16.22
C ALA A 267 -29.32 2.08 -14.80
N ALA A 268 -28.34 1.21 -14.63
CA ALA A 268 -27.57 1.17 -13.39
C ALA A 268 -26.59 2.35 -13.34
N LYS A 269 -26.73 3.21 -12.35
CA LYS A 269 -25.89 4.39 -12.13
C LYS A 269 -24.98 4.14 -10.95
N LEU A 270 -23.67 4.20 -11.16
CA LEU A 270 -22.65 3.92 -10.17
C LEU A 270 -21.83 5.15 -9.90
N SER A 271 -21.79 5.59 -8.63
CA SER A 271 -20.93 6.67 -8.13
C SER A 271 -20.17 6.26 -6.88
N PHE A 272 -19.15 7.03 -6.54
CA PHE A 272 -18.30 6.76 -5.37
C PHE A 272 -17.82 8.02 -4.70
N GLN A 273 -17.36 7.88 -3.46
CA GLN A 273 -16.63 8.91 -2.70
C GLN A 273 -15.55 8.27 -1.85
N MET A 274 -14.37 8.88 -1.82
CA MET A 274 -13.27 8.56 -0.92
C MET A 274 -13.13 9.69 0.09
N ALA A 275 -13.78 9.55 1.23
CA ALA A 275 -13.84 10.56 2.27
C ALA A 275 -12.76 10.34 3.34
N LEU A 276 -12.25 11.43 3.91
CA LEU A 276 -11.45 11.40 5.13
C LEU A 276 -12.40 11.29 6.33
N ASP A 277 -12.09 10.41 7.28
CA ASP A 277 -12.88 10.22 8.51
C ASP A 277 -12.11 10.73 9.72
N ALA A 278 -12.57 11.84 10.26
CA ALA A 278 -12.08 12.46 11.50
C ALA A 278 -13.18 13.33 12.12
N PRO A 279 -13.13 13.61 13.44
CA PRO A 279 -14.04 14.56 14.07
C PRO A 279 -13.98 15.95 13.41
N ALA A 280 -15.13 16.59 13.29
CA ALA A 280 -15.23 17.94 12.75
C ALA A 280 -14.95 19.02 13.83
N PRO A 281 -14.32 20.13 13.47
CA PRO A 281 -13.68 20.38 12.18
C PRO A 281 -12.44 19.48 11.96
N GLN A 282 -12.36 18.90 10.77
CA GLN A 282 -11.21 18.06 10.41
C GLN A 282 -9.94 18.89 10.25
N LEU A 283 -10.09 20.15 9.88
CA LEU A 283 -9.01 21.09 9.67
C LEU A 283 -9.49 22.54 9.92
N VAL A 284 -8.66 23.36 10.52
CA VAL A 284 -8.84 24.80 10.66
C VAL A 284 -7.74 25.52 9.89
N LEU A 285 -8.08 26.12 8.76
CA LEU A 285 -7.14 26.94 7.98
C LEU A 285 -7.02 28.33 8.58
N ALA A 286 -5.84 28.71 9.04
CA ALA A 286 -5.54 30.07 9.46
C ALA A 286 -5.62 31.05 8.26
N PRO A 287 -5.70 32.38 8.51
CA PRO A 287 -5.59 33.37 7.46
C PRO A 287 -4.36 33.20 6.59
N GLY A 288 -4.53 33.09 5.26
CA GLY A 288 -3.46 32.88 4.29
C GLY A 288 -2.90 31.44 4.22
N GLU A 289 -3.37 30.55 5.07
CA GLU A 289 -2.89 29.15 5.08
C GLU A 289 -3.41 28.36 3.87
N ARG A 290 -2.58 27.40 3.44
CA ARG A 290 -2.92 26.43 2.40
C ARG A 290 -2.73 25.02 2.97
N PHE A 291 -3.63 24.11 2.59
CA PHE A 291 -3.56 22.72 2.97
C PHE A 291 -3.88 21.84 1.76
N THR A 292 -3.05 20.83 1.52
CA THR A 292 -3.28 19.84 0.48
C THR A 292 -3.76 18.54 1.11
N THR A 293 -4.87 18.00 0.58
CA THR A 293 -5.41 16.71 1.02
C THR A 293 -4.44 15.57 0.74
N PRO A 294 -4.57 14.44 1.44
CA PRO A 294 -3.92 13.21 1.01
C PRO A 294 -4.19 12.91 -0.47
N GLU A 295 -3.22 12.27 -1.12
CA GLU A 295 -3.33 11.87 -2.52
C GLU A 295 -4.20 10.61 -2.66
N VAL A 296 -4.98 10.59 -3.73
CA VAL A 296 -5.71 9.42 -4.22
C VAL A 296 -5.05 8.96 -5.53
N TYR A 297 -4.71 7.70 -5.62
CA TYR A 297 -4.26 7.05 -6.86
C TYR A 297 -5.43 6.25 -7.40
N ILE A 298 -5.92 6.59 -8.57
CA ILE A 298 -7.10 5.97 -9.17
C ILE A 298 -6.89 5.66 -10.64
N GLY A 299 -7.41 4.52 -11.08
CA GLY A 299 -7.31 4.08 -12.45
C GLY A 299 -8.49 3.22 -12.89
N CYS A 300 -8.50 2.91 -14.18
CA CYS A 300 -9.49 2.05 -14.79
C CYS A 300 -8.81 1.21 -15.88
N VAL A 301 -9.03 -0.09 -15.88
CA VAL A 301 -8.51 -1.01 -16.90
C VAL A 301 -9.60 -1.90 -17.46
N GLN A 302 -9.38 -2.38 -18.69
CA GLN A 302 -10.12 -3.49 -19.29
C GLN A 302 -9.27 -4.74 -19.10
N GLY A 303 -9.70 -5.66 -18.23
CA GLY A 303 -8.90 -6.84 -17.89
C GLY A 303 -9.31 -7.48 -16.58
N ASP A 304 -8.33 -8.08 -15.92
CA ASP A 304 -8.52 -8.75 -14.63
C ASP A 304 -7.87 -8.00 -13.46
N LEU A 305 -7.91 -8.63 -12.28
CA LEU A 305 -7.33 -8.08 -11.05
C LEU A 305 -5.84 -7.74 -11.22
N ASP A 306 -5.08 -8.63 -11.87
CA ASP A 306 -3.63 -8.45 -12.00
C ASP A 306 -3.26 -7.36 -13.00
N ASP A 307 -4.11 -7.09 -13.99
CA ASP A 307 -3.95 -5.92 -14.87
C ASP A 307 -4.05 -4.63 -14.06
N ALA A 308 -5.05 -4.53 -13.17
CA ALA A 308 -5.20 -3.40 -12.26
C ALA A 308 -4.01 -3.25 -11.29
N VAL A 309 -3.60 -4.36 -10.66
CA VAL A 309 -2.46 -4.40 -9.73
C VAL A 309 -1.17 -3.94 -10.41
N ASN A 310 -0.85 -4.50 -11.57
CA ASN A 310 0.40 -4.17 -12.26
C ASN A 310 0.41 -2.73 -12.79
N MET A 311 -0.75 -2.16 -13.15
CA MET A 311 -0.85 -0.74 -13.49
C MET A 311 -0.63 0.16 -12.27
N MET A 312 -1.18 -0.17 -11.12
CA MET A 312 -0.92 0.55 -9.87
C MET A 312 0.57 0.46 -9.48
N HIS A 313 1.19 -0.71 -9.55
CA HIS A 313 2.63 -0.87 -9.30
C HIS A 313 3.48 -0.02 -10.26
N THR A 314 3.10 0.03 -11.53
CA THR A 314 3.78 0.89 -12.52
C THR A 314 3.67 2.36 -12.15
N HIS A 315 2.48 2.83 -11.75
CA HIS A 315 2.26 4.19 -11.31
C HIS A 315 3.08 4.52 -10.05
N THR A 316 3.02 3.66 -9.04
CA THR A 316 3.71 3.87 -7.77
C THR A 316 5.22 3.94 -7.94
N ARG A 317 5.80 3.07 -8.78
CA ARG A 317 7.24 3.12 -9.13
C ARG A 317 7.63 4.40 -9.85
N ARG A 318 6.75 4.97 -10.69
CA ARG A 318 7.03 6.18 -11.47
C ARG A 318 6.78 7.47 -10.69
N ALA A 319 5.68 7.55 -9.96
CA ALA A 319 5.17 8.81 -9.43
C ALA A 319 5.12 8.88 -7.90
N VAL A 320 5.24 7.75 -7.17
CA VAL A 320 5.08 7.72 -5.72
C VAL A 320 6.38 7.44 -4.99
N PHE A 321 7.13 6.42 -5.41
CA PHE A 321 8.46 6.11 -4.83
C PHE A 321 9.54 6.94 -5.51
N THR A 322 9.61 8.22 -5.16
CA THR A 322 10.43 9.24 -5.86
C THR A 322 11.67 9.65 -5.10
N HIS A 323 11.98 9.04 -3.95
CA HIS A 323 13.24 9.27 -3.26
C HIS A 323 14.42 8.65 -4.01
N ASN A 324 15.56 9.34 -3.98
CA ASN A 324 16.79 8.80 -4.51
C ASN A 324 17.29 7.67 -3.61
N GLU A 325 17.35 6.45 -4.13
CA GLU A 325 17.82 5.29 -3.38
C GLU A 325 18.93 4.53 -4.13
N PRO A 326 20.06 4.25 -3.45
CA PRO A 326 21.09 3.40 -3.99
C PRO A 326 20.55 2.02 -4.36
N LYS A 327 21.00 1.48 -5.50
CA LYS A 327 20.53 0.16 -5.99
C LYS A 327 20.78 -0.97 -4.98
N GLU A 328 21.87 -0.90 -4.25
CA GLU A 328 22.23 -1.85 -3.18
C GLU A 328 21.30 -1.81 -1.98
N ASN A 329 20.48 -0.77 -1.83
CA ASN A 329 19.48 -0.67 -0.77
C ASN A 329 18.11 -1.24 -1.16
N VAL A 330 17.92 -1.56 -2.45
CA VAL A 330 16.64 -2.06 -2.94
C VAL A 330 16.58 -3.59 -2.81
N ALA A 331 15.54 -4.09 -2.17
CA ALA A 331 15.26 -5.52 -2.02
C ALA A 331 16.45 -6.32 -1.41
N THR A 332 17.10 -5.73 -0.41
CA THR A 332 18.19 -6.39 0.35
C THR A 332 17.67 -7.58 1.14
N VAL A 333 18.48 -8.64 1.24
CA VAL A 333 18.18 -9.78 2.12
C VAL A 333 18.48 -9.38 3.55
N GLY A 334 17.44 -9.40 4.41
CA GLY A 334 17.54 -9.00 5.81
C GLY A 334 17.77 -10.16 6.77
N ALA A 335 18.26 -9.82 7.97
CA ALA A 335 18.21 -10.67 9.14
C ALA A 335 17.73 -9.87 10.33
N GLY A 336 16.82 -10.47 11.11
CA GLY A 336 16.35 -9.92 12.39
C GLY A 336 17.00 -10.61 13.56
N ILE A 337 17.15 -9.88 14.66
CA ILE A 337 17.58 -10.44 15.92
C ILE A 337 16.34 -10.88 16.70
N GLY A 338 16.36 -12.12 17.11
CA GLY A 338 15.32 -12.71 17.95
C GLY A 338 15.23 -12.10 19.33
N PRO A 339 14.56 -12.73 20.28
CA PRO A 339 13.64 -12.08 21.19
C PRO A 339 14.26 -10.87 21.90
N GLU A 340 13.46 -9.83 22.02
CA GLU A 340 13.70 -8.56 22.73
C GLU A 340 14.34 -8.71 24.11
N ARG A 341 14.28 -9.91 24.66
CA ARG A 341 14.58 -10.24 26.06
C ARG A 341 16.03 -10.65 26.36
N ALA A 342 16.90 -10.78 25.40
CA ALA A 342 18.26 -11.24 25.61
C ALA A 342 19.25 -10.61 24.63
N MET A 343 19.13 -9.33 24.41
CA MET A 343 20.01 -8.60 23.50
C MET A 343 21.35 -8.28 24.09
N THR A 344 22.13 -9.31 24.37
CA THR A 344 23.56 -9.14 24.69
C THR A 344 24.38 -9.08 23.41
N ASN A 345 25.56 -8.47 23.46
CA ASN A 345 26.46 -8.46 22.30
C ASN A 345 26.80 -9.87 21.82
N GLU A 346 26.86 -10.87 22.70
CA GLU A 346 27.10 -12.28 22.32
C GLU A 346 25.97 -12.86 21.47
N ALA A 347 24.70 -12.65 21.87
CA ALA A 347 23.53 -13.08 21.09
C ALA A 347 23.48 -12.40 19.73
N ILE A 348 23.79 -11.10 19.71
CA ILE A 348 23.86 -10.30 18.48
C ILE A 348 24.97 -10.83 17.56
N PHE A 349 26.16 -11.15 18.08
CA PHE A 349 27.27 -11.69 17.28
C PHE A 349 26.89 -13.04 16.66
N HIS A 350 26.27 -13.94 17.41
CA HIS A 350 25.79 -15.21 16.87
C HIS A 350 24.79 -15.01 15.72
N THR A 351 23.89 -14.05 15.87
CA THR A 351 22.92 -13.68 14.82
C THR A 351 23.61 -13.15 13.57
N ILE A 352 24.59 -12.24 13.73
CA ILE A 352 25.37 -11.69 12.61
C ILE A 352 26.10 -12.81 11.87
N ASP A 353 26.75 -13.74 12.58
CA ASP A 353 27.49 -14.85 11.96
C ASP A 353 26.56 -15.78 11.16
N THR A 354 25.40 -16.09 11.72
CA THR A 354 24.40 -16.93 11.02
C THR A 354 23.80 -16.18 9.83
N ALA A 355 23.51 -14.90 9.96
CA ALA A 355 23.04 -14.05 8.87
C ALA A 355 24.02 -14.03 7.70
N ALA A 356 25.31 -13.86 7.99
CA ALA A 356 26.37 -13.90 6.99
C ALA A 356 26.46 -15.29 6.33
N ALA A 357 26.35 -16.37 7.10
CA ALA A 357 26.42 -17.73 6.59
C ALA A 357 25.31 -18.05 5.58
N VAL A 358 24.10 -17.52 5.75
CA VAL A 358 22.99 -17.68 4.80
C VAL A 358 23.00 -16.64 3.68
N GLY A 359 23.91 -15.66 3.73
CA GLY A 359 24.05 -14.63 2.71
C GLY A 359 23.09 -13.45 2.86
N ALA A 360 22.67 -13.10 4.07
CA ALA A 360 21.99 -11.84 4.36
C ALA A 360 22.90 -10.63 4.07
N GLU A 361 22.32 -9.46 3.90
CA GLU A 361 23.01 -8.20 3.56
C GLU A 361 22.78 -7.11 4.62
N SER A 362 21.88 -7.35 5.57
CA SER A 362 21.66 -6.46 6.73
C SER A 362 21.26 -7.26 7.96
N CYS A 363 21.55 -6.70 9.13
CA CYS A 363 21.16 -7.28 10.41
C CYS A 363 20.63 -6.17 11.32
N ILE A 364 19.40 -6.34 11.85
CA ILE A 364 18.74 -5.35 12.68
C ILE A 364 18.63 -5.82 14.13
N VAL A 365 18.93 -4.92 15.05
CA VAL A 365 18.67 -5.05 16.49
C VAL A 365 17.31 -4.45 16.78
N ASP A 366 16.39 -5.29 17.25
CA ASP A 366 15.01 -4.94 17.55
C ASP A 366 14.86 -4.23 18.91
N ALA A 367 13.63 -3.98 19.38
CA ALA A 367 13.31 -3.27 20.62
C ALA A 367 14.08 -3.77 21.86
N GLY A 368 14.24 -2.92 22.87
CA GLY A 368 14.81 -3.29 24.16
C GLY A 368 16.30 -3.06 24.32
N TRP A 369 17.03 -2.63 23.28
CA TRP A 369 18.48 -2.35 23.36
C TRP A 369 18.84 -1.20 24.33
N TYR A 370 17.89 -0.32 24.64
CA TYR A 370 17.99 0.81 25.56
C TYR A 370 17.51 0.48 26.97
N CYS A 371 17.02 -0.73 27.24
CA CYS A 371 16.55 -1.15 28.56
C CYS A 371 17.64 -1.82 29.37
N PRO A 372 17.68 -1.60 30.71
CA PRO A 372 18.58 -2.31 31.59
C PRO A 372 18.45 -3.83 31.48
N ALA A 373 19.60 -4.52 31.63
CA ALA A 373 19.64 -5.96 31.71
C ALA A 373 18.82 -6.47 32.91
N GLY A 374 17.96 -7.48 32.69
CA GLY A 374 17.07 -8.04 33.70
C GLY A 374 15.70 -7.38 33.83
N GLU A 375 15.48 -6.23 33.20
CA GLU A 375 14.16 -5.55 33.10
C GLU A 375 13.44 -5.86 31.81
N GLU A 376 13.86 -6.87 31.08
CA GLU A 376 13.36 -7.23 29.79
C GLU A 376 11.91 -7.72 29.82
N GLY A 377 11.13 -7.34 28.86
CA GLY A 377 9.78 -7.86 28.59
C GLY A 377 8.63 -7.01 29.08
N SER A 378 8.77 -6.21 30.14
CA SER A 378 7.76 -5.22 30.56
C SER A 378 8.30 -3.80 30.67
N ALA A 379 9.59 -3.61 30.73
CA ALA A 379 10.21 -2.32 31.00
C ALA A 379 10.58 -1.51 29.77
N TRP A 380 10.77 -2.13 28.60
CA TRP A 380 11.11 -1.35 27.40
C TRP A 380 10.01 -0.34 27.01
N TRP A 381 8.75 -0.67 27.25
CA TRP A 381 7.61 0.22 27.01
C TRP A 381 7.67 1.51 27.82
N SER A 382 8.16 1.47 29.04
CA SER A 382 8.26 2.65 29.91
C SER A 382 9.49 3.51 29.61
N ARG A 383 10.44 2.97 28.86
CA ARG A 383 11.72 3.62 28.53
C ARG A 383 11.81 4.13 27.11
N VAL A 384 10.80 3.90 26.30
CA VAL A 384 10.71 4.47 24.96
C VAL A 384 10.89 5.99 25.02
N GLY A 385 11.75 6.56 24.18
CA GLY A 385 12.13 7.98 24.21
C GLY A 385 13.48 8.25 24.86
N ASP A 386 14.08 7.26 25.55
CA ASP A 386 15.48 7.32 26.01
C ASP A 386 16.33 6.40 25.13
N TRP A 387 16.72 6.91 23.97
CA TRP A 387 17.40 6.15 22.92
C TRP A 387 18.90 6.05 23.15
N THR A 388 19.29 5.61 24.39
CA THR A 388 20.67 5.38 24.78
C THR A 388 20.89 3.90 25.05
N PRO A 389 21.88 3.24 24.39
CA PRO A 389 22.17 1.83 24.68
C PRO A 389 22.46 1.59 26.14
N ASP A 390 21.87 0.54 26.70
CA ASP A 390 22.14 0.17 28.09
C ASP A 390 23.60 -0.26 28.26
N PRO A 391 24.37 0.36 29.17
CA PRO A 391 25.78 0.03 29.34
C PRO A 391 26.05 -1.39 29.85
N GLY A 392 25.07 -2.02 30.52
CA GLY A 392 25.17 -3.41 30.96
C GLY A 392 25.07 -4.42 29.83
N LYS A 393 24.42 -4.03 28.71
CA LYS A 393 24.29 -4.85 27.51
C LYS A 393 25.27 -4.44 26.42
N HIS A 394 25.46 -3.13 26.23
CA HIS A 394 26.17 -2.52 25.11
C HIS A 394 27.17 -1.48 25.59
N ALA A 395 28.15 -1.92 26.40
CA ALA A 395 29.13 -1.05 27.06
C ALA A 395 29.96 -0.19 26.10
N ASP A 396 30.09 -0.61 24.85
CA ASP A 396 30.82 0.07 23.76
C ASP A 396 29.95 0.82 22.79
N LEU A 397 28.69 1.08 23.14
CA LEU A 397 27.72 1.81 22.31
C LEU A 397 27.59 1.23 20.89
N PHE A 398 27.51 -0.09 20.78
CA PHE A 398 27.44 -0.85 19.54
C PHE A 398 28.69 -0.85 18.64
N SER A 399 29.80 -0.29 19.05
CA SER A 399 31.03 -0.25 18.24
C SER A 399 31.50 -1.64 17.81
N SER A 400 31.46 -2.63 18.69
CA SER A 400 31.81 -4.04 18.39
C SER A 400 30.79 -4.71 17.50
N VAL A 401 29.49 -4.46 17.71
CA VAL A 401 28.39 -4.99 16.88
C VAL A 401 28.50 -4.47 15.44
N ARG A 402 28.65 -3.15 15.31
CA ARG A 402 28.83 -2.51 13.99
C ARG A 402 30.07 -3.05 13.27
N ARG A 403 31.21 -3.15 13.96
CA ARG A 403 32.43 -3.73 13.39
C ARG A 403 32.19 -5.16 12.89
N ARG A 404 31.50 -6.01 13.70
CA ARG A 404 31.19 -7.38 13.30
C ARG A 404 30.26 -7.45 12.08
N CYS A 405 29.27 -6.56 11.99
CA CYS A 405 28.46 -6.43 10.78
C CYS A 405 29.33 -6.11 9.56
N LEU A 406 30.19 -5.10 9.68
CA LEU A 406 31.05 -4.66 8.58
C LEU A 406 32.05 -5.77 8.14
N GLU A 407 32.68 -6.48 9.09
CA GLU A 407 33.59 -7.60 8.81
C GLU A 407 32.88 -8.76 8.06
N ASN A 408 31.57 -8.89 8.26
CA ASN A 408 30.72 -9.89 7.59
C ASN A 408 29.95 -9.35 6.37
N GLY A 409 30.21 -8.11 5.94
CA GLY A 409 29.55 -7.50 4.79
C GLY A 409 28.07 -7.15 5.01
N LEU A 410 27.65 -6.99 6.27
CA LEU A 410 26.27 -6.68 6.65
C LEU A 410 26.12 -5.21 7.02
N LYS A 411 25.00 -4.60 6.62
CA LYS A 411 24.55 -3.30 7.13
C LYS A 411 24.01 -3.46 8.55
N PHE A 412 24.42 -2.55 9.45
CA PHE A 412 23.96 -2.52 10.82
C PHE A 412 22.66 -1.75 10.97
N GLY A 413 21.65 -2.35 11.59
CA GLY A 413 20.33 -1.77 11.79
C GLY A 413 19.90 -1.64 13.24
N LEU A 414 19.13 -0.58 13.54
CA LEU A 414 18.45 -0.37 14.82
C LEU A 414 16.97 -0.07 14.65
N TRP A 415 16.19 -0.62 15.57
CA TRP A 415 14.75 -0.36 15.75
C TRP A 415 14.52 0.88 16.62
N MET A 416 13.48 1.65 16.30
CA MET A 416 13.08 2.82 17.09
C MET A 416 11.57 3.06 16.97
N GLU A 417 10.87 3.22 18.10
CA GLU A 417 9.47 3.66 18.16
C GLU A 417 9.43 5.15 18.53
N CYS A 418 9.73 6.00 17.57
CA CYS A 418 10.03 7.41 17.80
C CYS A 418 8.81 8.30 18.08
N GLU A 419 7.60 7.83 17.79
CA GLU A 419 6.35 8.55 18.04
C GLU A 419 5.75 8.22 19.42
N ARG A 420 6.44 7.43 20.22
CA ARG A 420 6.04 7.08 21.57
C ARG A 420 7.02 7.61 22.59
N MET A 421 6.54 7.94 23.78
CA MET A 421 7.35 8.47 24.88
C MET A 421 6.98 7.78 26.19
N GLY A 422 7.97 7.17 26.85
CA GLY A 422 7.81 6.63 28.20
C GLY A 422 7.69 7.77 29.21
N ARG A 423 6.73 7.69 30.13
CA ARG A 423 6.43 8.75 31.12
C ARG A 423 7.59 9.06 32.06
N ASP A 424 8.43 8.08 32.31
CA ASP A 424 9.54 8.20 33.26
C ASP A 424 10.82 8.77 32.65
N THR A 425 10.81 9.00 31.32
CA THR A 425 11.96 9.58 30.62
C THR A 425 12.18 11.05 31.02
N PRO A 426 13.41 11.55 30.97
CA PRO A 426 13.71 12.94 31.25
C PRO A 426 12.92 13.93 30.38
N VAL A 427 12.80 13.61 29.09
CA VAL A 427 12.08 14.48 28.13
C VAL A 427 10.59 14.53 28.39
N ALA A 428 9.96 13.40 28.76
CA ALA A 428 8.53 13.39 29.12
C ALA A 428 8.24 14.26 30.36
N LYS A 429 9.16 14.27 31.33
CA LYS A 429 9.06 15.10 32.54
C LYS A 429 9.26 16.60 32.23
N ALA A 430 10.15 16.91 31.29
CA ALA A 430 10.44 18.29 30.90
C ALA A 430 9.33 18.89 29.99
N HIS A 431 8.67 18.06 29.17
CA HIS A 431 7.70 18.49 28.17
C HIS A 431 6.38 17.68 28.28
N PRO A 432 5.61 17.85 29.37
CA PRO A 432 4.34 17.14 29.55
C PRO A 432 3.26 17.55 28.51
N ASP A 433 3.46 18.65 27.81
CA ASP A 433 2.63 19.19 26.73
C ASP A 433 2.91 18.60 25.35
N TRP A 434 3.99 17.83 25.20
CA TRP A 434 4.37 17.23 23.92
C TRP A 434 3.70 15.89 23.65
N TYR A 435 2.97 15.32 24.59
CA TYR A 435 2.38 14.00 24.40
C TYR A 435 0.97 13.90 24.99
N GLN A 436 0.24 12.95 24.46
CA GLN A 436 -1.06 12.56 24.95
C GLN A 436 -1.00 11.18 25.58
N THR A 437 -1.77 10.99 26.64
CA THR A 437 -1.89 9.69 27.28
C THR A 437 -3.16 8.98 26.82
N ARG A 438 -3.02 7.71 26.46
CA ARG A 438 -4.13 6.82 26.10
C ARG A 438 -4.06 5.57 26.95
N ARG A 439 -5.21 4.99 27.24
CA ARG A 439 -5.30 3.71 27.92
C ARG A 439 -5.54 2.61 26.89
N LEU A 440 -4.52 1.76 26.68
CA LEU A 440 -4.57 0.61 25.79
C LEU A 440 -4.41 -0.67 26.62
N TRP A 441 -5.25 -1.66 26.37
CA TRP A 441 -5.19 -2.97 27.03
C TRP A 441 -5.00 -2.92 28.55
N GLY A 442 -5.61 -1.92 29.20
CA GLY A 442 -5.48 -1.74 30.64
C GLY A 442 -4.22 -0.99 31.10
N ALA A 443 -3.33 -0.60 30.21
CA ALA A 443 -2.12 0.19 30.49
C ALA A 443 -2.21 1.58 29.88
N ASP A 444 -1.58 2.55 30.54
CA ASP A 444 -1.45 3.90 30.00
C ASP A 444 -0.31 3.94 28.98
N THR A 445 -0.66 4.38 27.78
CA THR A 445 0.27 4.58 26.67
C THR A 445 0.36 6.07 26.34
N THR A 446 1.56 6.55 26.06
CA THR A 446 1.83 7.94 25.66
C THR A 446 2.18 8.00 24.18
N VAL A 447 1.62 8.98 23.48
CA VAL A 447 1.88 9.27 22.06
C VAL A 447 2.36 10.70 21.94
N ILE A 448 3.45 10.92 21.23
CA ILE A 448 3.96 12.26 20.95
C ILE A 448 3.02 12.97 19.98
N ASP A 449 2.70 14.23 20.25
CA ASP A 449 1.91 15.05 19.32
C ASP A 449 2.81 15.58 18.20
N MET A 450 2.91 14.84 17.11
CA MET A 450 3.68 15.25 15.94
C MET A 450 3.11 16.48 15.23
N ALA A 451 1.86 16.90 15.53
CA ALA A 451 1.33 18.18 15.07
C ALA A 451 1.91 19.38 15.85
N ASN A 452 2.56 19.13 16.99
CA ASN A 452 3.36 20.13 17.71
C ASN A 452 4.75 20.25 17.05
N PRO A 453 5.13 21.43 16.50
CA PRO A 453 6.40 21.57 15.75
C PRO A 453 7.65 21.34 16.61
N GLU A 454 7.63 21.68 17.90
CA GLU A 454 8.77 21.47 18.80
C GLU A 454 8.97 20.00 19.09
N ALA A 455 7.88 19.27 19.37
CA ALA A 455 7.92 17.83 19.59
C ALA A 455 8.39 17.08 18.32
N ALA A 456 7.87 17.44 17.15
CA ALA A 456 8.28 16.86 15.87
C ALA A 456 9.77 17.12 15.57
N ALA A 457 10.26 18.34 15.81
CA ALA A 457 11.66 18.68 15.63
C ALA A 457 12.59 17.90 16.59
N TRP A 458 12.15 17.69 17.83
CA TRP A 458 12.89 16.85 18.78
C TRP A 458 12.97 15.40 18.29
N VAL A 459 11.87 14.80 17.86
CA VAL A 459 11.83 13.43 17.31
C VAL A 459 12.81 13.30 16.14
N GLU A 460 12.76 14.24 15.19
CA GLU A 460 13.68 14.25 14.05
C GLU A 460 15.15 14.33 14.49
N SER A 461 15.45 15.17 15.49
CA SER A 461 16.80 15.30 16.03
C SER A 461 17.29 14.03 16.69
N GLU A 462 16.43 13.31 17.41
CA GLU A 462 16.76 12.03 18.03
C GLU A 462 17.01 10.92 17.02
N ILE A 463 16.21 10.85 15.93
CA ILE A 463 16.47 9.92 14.83
C ILE A 463 17.84 10.21 14.21
N CYS A 464 18.14 11.49 13.92
CA CYS A 464 19.43 11.90 13.41
C CYS A 464 20.57 11.51 14.37
N ARG A 465 20.42 11.79 15.65
CA ARG A 465 21.42 11.44 16.67
C ARG A 465 21.70 9.94 16.72
N VAL A 466 20.65 9.11 16.67
CA VAL A 466 20.79 7.65 16.67
C VAL A 466 21.52 7.17 15.42
N ILE A 467 21.14 7.67 14.25
CA ILE A 467 21.80 7.32 12.98
C ILE A 467 23.28 7.71 13.02
N ASP A 468 23.58 8.97 13.36
CA ASP A 468 24.94 9.51 13.32
C ASP A 468 25.85 8.93 14.40
N THR A 469 25.34 8.80 15.65
CA THR A 469 26.15 8.34 16.79
C THR A 469 26.48 6.85 16.72
N TYR A 470 25.50 6.03 16.33
CA TYR A 470 25.69 4.56 16.32
C TYR A 470 26.07 4.03 14.95
N GLY A 471 26.09 4.89 13.91
CA GLY A 471 26.43 4.53 12.54
C GLY A 471 25.45 3.56 11.93
N VAL A 472 24.15 3.88 12.08
CA VAL A 472 23.04 3.06 11.60
C VAL A 472 22.96 3.14 10.07
N GLU A 473 22.88 1.99 9.41
CA GLU A 473 22.73 1.85 7.97
C GLU A 473 21.33 1.30 7.58
N LEU A 474 20.58 0.78 8.57
CA LEU A 474 19.16 0.41 8.44
C LEU A 474 18.41 0.93 9.67
N PHE A 475 17.49 1.84 9.45
CA PHE A 475 16.60 2.38 10.48
C PHE A 475 15.23 1.74 10.36
N ARG A 476 14.79 0.99 11.39
CA ARG A 476 13.42 0.47 11.47
C ARG A 476 12.57 1.36 12.35
N LEU A 477 11.59 2.03 11.74
CA LEU A 477 10.49 2.64 12.47
C LEU A 477 9.56 1.55 12.97
N ASP A 478 9.03 1.70 14.18
CA ASP A 478 7.85 1.00 14.63
C ASP A 478 6.81 1.96 15.22
N TYR A 479 5.56 1.51 15.28
CA TYR A 479 4.46 2.25 15.87
C TYR A 479 3.44 1.29 16.47
N ASN A 480 3.53 1.07 17.78
CA ASN A 480 2.70 0.12 18.53
C ASN A 480 1.65 0.81 19.40
N VAL A 481 1.33 2.05 19.09
CA VAL A 481 0.37 2.85 19.84
C VAL A 481 -0.78 3.26 18.95
N ASP A 482 -1.87 3.64 19.59
CA ASP A 482 -3.07 4.13 18.93
C ASP A 482 -3.12 5.65 19.05
N TYR A 483 -3.06 6.34 17.91
CA TYR A 483 -3.34 7.76 17.81
C TYR A 483 -4.68 7.93 17.10
N THR A 484 -5.77 7.86 17.84
CA THR A 484 -7.11 7.99 17.26
C THR A 484 -7.53 9.46 17.18
N ALA A 485 -8.10 9.85 16.06
CA ALA A 485 -8.65 11.18 15.82
C ALA A 485 -9.70 11.59 16.87
N TYR A 486 -10.38 10.64 17.47
CA TYR A 486 -11.46 10.92 18.42
C TYR A 486 -11.06 11.62 19.71
N ASN A 487 -9.80 11.54 20.08
CA ASN A 487 -9.32 12.06 21.35
C ASN A 487 -8.24 13.13 21.20
N CYS A 488 -7.93 13.52 19.97
CA CYS A 488 -6.83 14.42 19.65
C CYS A 488 -7.38 15.70 19.03
N MET A 489 -7.91 16.55 19.87
CA MET A 489 -8.34 17.89 19.49
C MET A 489 -7.30 18.90 19.97
N THR A 490 -6.84 19.75 19.06
CA THR A 490 -5.85 20.79 19.30
C THR A 490 -6.50 22.15 19.10
N ASP A 491 -6.22 23.12 19.97
CA ASP A 491 -6.68 24.49 19.79
C ASP A 491 -5.90 25.18 18.66
N ARG A 492 -6.63 25.77 17.72
CA ARG A 492 -6.12 26.57 16.61
C ARG A 492 -6.83 27.91 16.59
N GLY A 493 -6.26 28.88 17.34
CA GLY A 493 -6.82 30.23 17.40
C GLY A 493 -8.20 30.30 18.04
N GLY A 494 -8.44 29.54 19.10
CA GLY A 494 -9.71 29.46 19.81
C GLY A 494 -10.73 28.50 19.22
N VAL A 495 -10.30 27.67 18.25
CA VAL A 495 -11.13 26.63 17.64
C VAL A 495 -10.41 25.27 17.80
N ALA A 496 -11.12 24.32 18.39
CA ALA A 496 -10.59 22.94 18.47
C ALA A 496 -10.69 22.29 17.07
N GLU A 497 -9.56 21.75 16.55
CA GLU A 497 -9.52 20.94 15.32
C GLU A 497 -9.05 19.52 15.63
N SER A 498 -9.42 18.55 14.79
CA SER A 498 -8.78 17.23 14.81
C SER A 498 -7.32 17.36 14.36
N SER A 499 -6.37 17.05 15.25
CA SER A 499 -4.94 17.18 14.92
C SER A 499 -4.44 16.10 13.96
N PHE A 500 -5.25 15.11 13.60
CA PHE A 500 -4.80 13.89 12.93
C PHE A 500 -4.26 14.11 11.51
N LEU A 501 -4.88 15.01 10.72
CA LEU A 501 -4.37 15.37 9.40
C LEU A 501 -2.98 16.03 9.48
N ARG A 502 -2.79 16.94 10.43
CA ARG A 502 -1.51 17.62 10.64
C ARG A 502 -0.46 16.67 11.18
N TYR A 503 -0.87 15.77 12.08
CA TYR A 503 0.00 14.71 12.61
C TYR A 503 0.60 13.86 11.49
N CYS A 504 -0.24 13.27 10.64
CA CYS A 504 0.23 12.45 9.52
C CYS A 504 1.13 13.24 8.57
N ASN A 505 0.75 14.47 8.22
CA ASN A 505 1.56 15.31 7.35
C ASN A 505 2.92 15.66 7.96
N ALA A 506 2.98 15.89 9.27
CA ALA A 506 4.25 16.16 9.98
C ALA A 506 5.17 14.93 9.95
N VAL A 507 4.62 13.73 10.19
CA VAL A 507 5.37 12.47 10.10
C VAL A 507 5.89 12.24 8.67
N TYR A 508 5.04 12.41 7.65
CA TYR A 508 5.45 12.25 6.25
C TYR A 508 6.54 13.25 5.86
N ALA A 509 6.39 14.52 6.23
CA ALA A 509 7.38 15.55 5.96
C ALA A 509 8.71 15.29 6.67
N MET A 510 8.68 14.81 7.89
CA MET A 510 9.88 14.43 8.66
C MET A 510 10.63 13.30 7.94
N PHE A 511 9.95 12.21 7.58
CA PHE A 511 10.61 11.10 6.88
C PHE A 511 11.06 11.48 5.46
N ALA A 512 10.37 12.37 4.77
CA ALA A 512 10.85 12.93 3.50
C ALA A 512 12.22 13.62 3.68
N ARG A 513 12.36 14.50 4.69
CA ARG A 513 13.64 15.18 5.01
C ARG A 513 14.75 14.20 5.43
N LEU A 514 14.41 13.19 6.25
CA LEU A 514 15.34 12.15 6.67
C LEU A 514 15.86 11.34 5.49
N ARG A 515 14.99 11.01 4.51
CA ARG A 515 15.38 10.32 3.27
C ARG A 515 16.32 11.15 2.39
N GLU A 516 16.13 12.46 2.33
CA GLU A 516 17.03 13.37 1.64
C GLU A 516 18.37 13.51 2.34
N LYS A 517 18.35 13.62 3.69
CA LYS A 517 19.55 13.74 4.52
C LYS A 517 20.39 12.47 4.53
N TYR A 518 19.75 11.30 4.54
CA TYR A 518 20.42 10.00 4.67
C TYR A 518 20.09 9.05 3.50
N PRO A 519 20.42 9.40 2.25
CA PRO A 519 20.04 8.57 1.09
C PRO A 519 20.67 7.17 1.09
N HIS A 520 21.77 6.97 1.83
CA HIS A 520 22.47 5.69 1.97
C HIS A 520 21.89 4.80 3.06
N VAL A 521 21.07 5.33 3.97
CA VAL A 521 20.40 4.57 5.03
C VAL A 521 19.16 3.89 4.47
N ILE A 522 18.97 2.63 4.79
CA ILE A 522 17.72 1.92 4.51
C ILE A 522 16.71 2.30 5.60
N PHE A 523 15.58 2.85 5.19
CA PHE A 523 14.44 3.10 6.07
C PHE A 523 13.41 1.99 5.91
N GLU A 524 13.11 1.28 6.98
CA GLU A 524 12.10 0.24 7.05
C GLU A 524 10.91 0.72 7.87
N ASN A 525 9.71 0.64 7.31
CA ASN A 525 8.46 0.97 7.97
C ASN A 525 7.91 -0.26 8.70
N CYS A 526 7.52 -0.08 9.95
CA CYS A 526 6.71 -1.01 10.73
C CYS A 526 5.69 -0.22 11.56
N ALA A 527 4.55 -0.80 11.81
CA ALA A 527 3.55 -0.24 12.72
C ALA A 527 2.80 -1.39 13.42
N GLY A 528 3.51 -2.08 14.34
CA GLY A 528 3.10 -3.35 14.88
C GLY A 528 2.74 -4.32 13.73
N GLY A 529 3.65 -4.50 12.80
CA GLY A 529 3.39 -5.09 11.50
C GLY A 529 2.92 -4.08 10.45
N GLY A 530 1.90 -4.42 9.69
CA GLY A 530 1.39 -3.65 8.55
C GLY A 530 0.34 -2.59 8.89
N GLY A 531 0.28 -2.09 10.13
CA GLY A 531 -0.74 -1.12 10.54
C GLY A 531 -0.75 0.18 9.74
N ARG A 532 0.42 0.63 9.23
CA ARG A 532 0.57 1.83 8.39
C ARG A 532 1.35 1.50 7.12
N CYS A 533 0.90 0.54 6.34
CA CYS A 533 1.52 0.22 5.05
C CYS A 533 0.87 0.92 3.85
N ASP A 534 -0.03 1.89 4.09
CA ASP A 534 -0.59 2.76 3.06
C ASP A 534 0.49 3.58 2.34
N LEU A 535 0.19 4.07 1.14
CA LEU A 535 1.16 4.78 0.31
C LEU A 535 1.55 6.17 0.84
N GLY A 536 0.79 6.75 1.77
CA GLY A 536 1.17 7.97 2.47
C GLY A 536 2.43 7.76 3.31
N MET A 537 2.51 6.64 4.01
CA MET A 537 3.67 6.25 4.81
C MET A 537 4.73 5.52 3.98
N ALA A 538 4.33 4.47 3.25
CA ALA A 538 5.25 3.60 2.52
C ALA A 538 6.14 4.33 1.52
N ARG A 539 5.67 5.43 0.91
CA ARG A 539 6.45 6.23 -0.05
C ARG A 539 7.76 6.80 0.52
N HIS A 540 7.84 6.96 1.83
CA HIS A 540 9.00 7.50 2.53
C HIS A 540 9.98 6.42 3.01
N PHE A 541 9.72 5.15 2.72
CA PHE A 541 10.52 4.01 3.17
C PHE A 541 11.00 3.15 2.00
N ASN A 542 12.13 2.47 2.21
CA ASN A 542 12.66 1.54 1.21
C ASN A 542 11.78 0.29 1.10
N HIS A 543 11.26 -0.17 2.24
CA HIS A 543 10.35 -1.31 2.33
C HIS A 543 9.53 -1.26 3.62
N THR A 544 8.50 -2.08 3.68
CA THR A 544 7.56 -2.16 4.81
C THR A 544 7.52 -3.57 5.37
N TRP A 545 7.62 -3.68 6.68
CA TRP A 545 7.30 -4.88 7.46
C TRP A 545 5.79 -5.03 7.52
N VAL A 546 5.23 -5.91 6.69
CA VAL A 546 3.79 -5.89 6.39
C VAL A 546 2.92 -6.65 7.37
N THR A 547 3.50 -7.42 8.29
CA THR A 547 2.77 -8.10 9.37
C THR A 547 3.73 -8.64 10.43
N ASP A 548 3.31 -8.58 11.68
CA ASP A 548 3.98 -9.29 12.79
C ASP A 548 3.63 -10.78 12.82
N TYR A 549 2.62 -11.20 12.06
CA TYR A 549 2.25 -12.59 11.98
C TYR A 549 3.09 -13.34 10.95
N GLN A 550 4.06 -14.09 11.43
CA GLN A 550 5.06 -14.73 10.61
C GLN A 550 4.79 -16.22 10.34
N ILE A 551 3.69 -16.73 10.88
CA ILE A 551 3.36 -18.15 10.85
C ILE A 551 2.60 -18.47 9.57
N ALA A 552 3.15 -19.37 8.75
CA ALA A 552 2.43 -19.92 7.62
C ALA A 552 1.26 -20.84 8.11
N PRO A 553 0.15 -20.92 7.39
CA PRO A 553 -0.10 -20.37 6.07
C PRO A 553 -0.65 -18.94 6.08
N ARG A 554 -1.10 -18.37 7.23
CA ARG A 554 -1.69 -17.03 7.31
C ARG A 554 -0.74 -15.95 6.79
N SER A 555 0.52 -16.03 7.16
CA SER A 555 1.52 -15.07 6.70
C SER A 555 1.65 -15.02 5.18
N PHE A 556 1.44 -16.15 4.48
CA PHE A 556 1.38 -16.17 3.03
C PHE A 556 0.13 -15.43 2.51
N ALA A 557 -1.05 -15.67 3.09
CA ALA A 557 -2.28 -15.00 2.70
C ALA A 557 -2.18 -13.48 2.85
N VAL A 558 -1.62 -13.01 3.99
CA VAL A 558 -1.36 -11.58 4.22
C VAL A 558 -0.45 -11.01 3.13
N THR A 559 0.68 -11.65 2.86
CA THR A 559 1.63 -11.17 1.84
C THR A 559 1.03 -11.20 0.43
N ASN A 560 0.25 -12.23 0.12
CA ASN A 560 -0.45 -12.34 -1.16
C ASN A 560 -1.39 -11.14 -1.39
N GLY A 561 -2.19 -10.76 -0.40
CA GLY A 561 -3.07 -9.61 -0.49
C GLY A 561 -2.32 -8.27 -0.50
N ILE A 562 -1.33 -8.07 0.38
CA ILE A 562 -0.53 -6.82 0.39
C ILE A 562 0.21 -6.62 -0.94
N SER A 563 0.59 -7.70 -1.62
CA SER A 563 1.20 -7.58 -2.95
C SER A 563 0.24 -7.12 -4.06
N MET A 564 -1.04 -6.98 -3.78
CA MET A 564 -2.00 -6.30 -4.67
C MET A 564 -1.89 -4.76 -4.57
N VAL A 565 -1.34 -4.24 -3.49
CA VAL A 565 -1.29 -2.79 -3.22
C VAL A 565 0.12 -2.22 -3.16
N LEU A 566 1.10 -2.99 -2.73
CA LEU A 566 2.52 -2.61 -2.72
C LEU A 566 3.32 -3.45 -3.72
N PRO A 567 4.26 -2.83 -4.46
CA PRO A 567 5.18 -3.58 -5.30
C PRO A 567 6.05 -4.54 -4.46
N PRO A 568 6.44 -5.70 -4.99
CA PRO A 568 7.14 -6.75 -4.24
C PRO A 568 8.42 -6.30 -3.55
N GLU A 569 9.18 -5.41 -4.18
CA GLU A 569 10.41 -4.85 -3.63
C GLU A 569 10.19 -3.97 -2.39
N ARG A 570 8.94 -3.60 -2.11
CA ARG A 570 8.53 -2.79 -0.95
C ARG A 570 7.98 -3.63 0.20
N ILE A 571 7.88 -4.95 0.02
CA ILE A 571 7.28 -5.88 0.99
C ILE A 571 8.39 -6.66 1.68
N ASP A 572 8.61 -6.39 2.95
CA ASP A 572 9.49 -7.21 3.79
C ASP A 572 8.75 -8.45 4.30
N ARG A 573 9.38 -9.59 4.19
CA ARG A 573 8.80 -10.87 4.53
C ARG A 573 9.75 -11.74 5.34
N LEU A 574 9.38 -12.03 6.58
CA LEU A 574 10.15 -12.89 7.46
C LEU A 574 10.00 -14.38 7.09
N VAL A 575 11.12 -15.08 7.08
CA VAL A 575 11.19 -16.51 6.76
C VAL A 575 10.64 -17.39 7.88
N SER A 576 10.88 -17.08 9.13
CA SER A 576 10.42 -17.88 10.26
C SER A 576 9.83 -17.04 11.37
N GLY A 577 8.81 -17.56 12.03
CA GLY A 577 8.21 -16.95 13.19
C GLY A 577 9.09 -17.05 14.44
N MET A 578 8.80 -16.21 15.43
CA MET A 578 9.41 -16.27 16.74
C MET A 578 8.97 -17.54 17.49
N ASN A 579 9.93 -18.19 18.17
CA ASN A 579 9.69 -19.17 19.23
C ASN A 579 8.70 -20.32 18.95
N GLY A 580 9.06 -21.24 18.07
CA GLY A 580 8.33 -22.51 17.95
C GLY A 580 7.03 -22.49 17.15
N HIS A 581 6.83 -21.46 16.35
CA HIS A 581 5.59 -21.26 15.58
C HIS A 581 5.67 -21.69 14.11
N LEU A 582 6.59 -22.58 13.70
CA LEU A 582 6.49 -23.22 12.40
C LEU A 582 5.30 -24.20 12.41
N ARG A 583 4.26 -23.82 11.67
CA ARG A 583 3.14 -24.72 11.36
C ARG A 583 3.22 -25.26 9.94
N ALA A 584 4.22 -24.82 9.17
CA ALA A 584 4.50 -25.29 7.82
C ALA A 584 5.97 -25.72 7.72
N SER A 585 6.33 -26.40 6.65
CA SER A 585 7.72 -26.78 6.36
C SER A 585 8.62 -25.56 6.15
N LEU A 586 9.93 -25.73 6.35
CA LEU A 586 10.91 -24.65 6.15
C LEU A 586 10.90 -24.17 4.69
N ASP A 587 10.75 -25.07 3.72
CA ASP A 587 10.64 -24.73 2.31
C ASP A 587 9.45 -23.81 2.03
N PHE A 588 8.30 -24.06 2.65
CA PHE A 588 7.15 -23.17 2.57
C PHE A 588 7.50 -21.76 3.03
N ALA A 589 8.06 -21.61 4.23
CA ALA A 589 8.39 -20.31 4.81
C ALA A 589 9.42 -19.53 3.98
N VAL A 590 10.49 -20.20 3.57
CA VAL A 590 11.57 -19.61 2.74
C VAL A 590 11.04 -19.20 1.37
N ARG A 591 10.34 -20.08 0.67
CA ARG A 591 9.83 -19.81 -0.67
C ARG A 591 8.79 -18.70 -0.70
N ALA A 592 7.92 -18.65 0.31
CA ALA A 592 6.96 -17.55 0.45
C ALA A 592 7.67 -16.19 0.55
N ALA A 593 8.82 -16.11 1.21
CA ALA A 593 9.60 -14.89 1.34
C ALA A 593 10.26 -14.42 0.04
N LEU A 594 10.51 -15.33 -0.93
CA LEU A 594 11.09 -14.98 -2.24
C LEU A 594 10.17 -14.13 -3.12
N PHE A 595 8.88 -14.02 -2.77
CA PHE A 595 7.90 -13.20 -3.47
C PHE A 595 7.85 -11.74 -2.99
N GLY A 596 8.69 -11.35 -2.05
CA GLY A 596 8.96 -10.01 -1.58
C GLY A 596 10.45 -9.82 -1.32
N LYS A 597 10.81 -8.98 -0.36
CA LYS A 597 12.16 -8.87 0.19
C LYS A 597 12.30 -9.88 1.33
N PRO A 598 13.15 -10.90 1.23
CA PRO A 598 13.27 -11.90 2.28
C PRO A 598 14.08 -11.37 3.47
N THR A 599 13.57 -11.61 4.67
CA THR A 599 14.28 -11.42 5.94
C THR A 599 14.25 -12.73 6.71
N THR A 600 15.33 -13.13 7.36
CA THR A 600 15.39 -14.36 8.13
C THR A 600 15.61 -14.06 9.61
N ASN A 601 14.95 -14.82 10.48
CA ASN A 601 15.44 -15.04 11.83
C ASN A 601 16.53 -16.11 11.76
N THR A 602 17.58 -15.89 12.54
CA THR A 602 18.77 -16.76 12.49
C THR A 602 18.62 -18.00 13.35
N TYR A 603 17.50 -18.14 14.04
CA TYR A 603 17.18 -19.30 14.85
C TYR A 603 16.06 -20.12 14.24
N ASN A 604 16.13 -21.43 14.41
CA ASN A 604 14.97 -22.27 14.20
C ASN A 604 13.82 -21.79 15.09
N PRO A 605 12.58 -22.03 14.69
CA PRO A 605 11.40 -21.65 15.45
C PRO A 605 11.35 -22.21 16.87
N ASN A 606 12.05 -23.31 17.15
CA ASN A 606 12.21 -23.90 18.48
C ASN A 606 13.38 -23.33 19.29
N GLY A 607 14.04 -22.28 18.79
CA GLY A 607 15.19 -21.64 19.43
C GLY A 607 16.53 -22.38 19.21
N SER A 608 16.56 -23.46 18.45
CA SER A 608 17.82 -24.16 18.10
C SER A 608 18.49 -23.51 16.88
N ALA A 609 19.81 -23.70 16.76
CA ALA A 609 20.53 -23.31 15.56
C ALA A 609 20.06 -24.14 14.34
N MET A 610 20.08 -23.54 13.14
CA MET A 610 19.84 -24.26 11.90
C MET A 610 20.87 -25.38 11.73
N ASN A 611 20.41 -26.55 11.33
CA ASN A 611 21.31 -27.64 10.95
C ASN A 611 21.99 -27.33 9.60
N PRO A 612 23.06 -28.07 9.20
CA PRO A 612 23.77 -27.81 7.96
C PRO A 612 22.90 -27.88 6.70
N GLN A 613 21.88 -28.75 6.66
CA GLN A 613 20.97 -28.88 5.53
C GLN A 613 20.03 -27.69 5.44
N GLU A 614 19.47 -27.25 6.55
CA GLU A 614 18.63 -26.05 6.64
C GLU A 614 19.40 -24.79 6.22
N LEU A 615 20.63 -24.62 6.75
CA LEU A 615 21.52 -23.52 6.35
C LEU A 615 21.81 -23.54 4.84
N ALA A 616 22.13 -24.71 4.29
CA ALA A 616 22.39 -24.85 2.85
C ALA A 616 21.18 -24.51 2.00
N PHE A 617 19.98 -24.93 2.43
CA PHE A 617 18.73 -24.62 1.74
C PHE A 617 18.41 -23.13 1.75
N VAL A 618 18.49 -22.46 2.90
CA VAL A 618 18.25 -21.02 3.03
C VAL A 618 19.26 -20.24 2.17
N LYS A 619 20.55 -20.60 2.27
CA LYS A 619 21.62 -19.98 1.46
C LYS A 619 21.38 -20.11 -0.04
N ARG A 620 21.02 -21.31 -0.50
CA ARG A 620 20.69 -21.57 -1.91
C ARG A 620 19.50 -20.71 -2.37
N SER A 621 18.46 -20.63 -1.54
CA SER A 621 17.26 -19.84 -1.83
C SER A 621 17.56 -18.34 -1.89
N PHE A 622 18.37 -17.81 -0.97
CA PHE A 622 18.79 -16.40 -0.99
C PHE A 622 19.75 -16.10 -2.16
N THR A 623 20.56 -17.06 -2.56
CA THR A 623 21.37 -16.94 -3.79
C THR A 623 20.46 -16.86 -5.02
N LEU A 624 19.47 -17.74 -5.14
CA LEU A 624 18.46 -17.68 -6.20
C LEU A 624 17.74 -16.33 -6.22
N TYR A 625 17.36 -15.83 -5.05
CA TYR A 625 16.73 -14.51 -4.93
C TYR A 625 17.63 -13.40 -5.48
N LYS A 626 18.86 -13.31 -5.00
CA LYS A 626 19.80 -12.24 -5.37
C LYS A 626 20.19 -12.28 -6.86
N GLU A 627 20.43 -13.45 -7.40
CA GLU A 627 20.98 -13.62 -8.75
C GLU A 627 19.89 -13.70 -9.83
N PHE A 628 18.73 -14.28 -9.51
CA PHE A 628 17.70 -14.53 -10.50
C PHE A 628 16.44 -13.66 -10.32
N ILE A 629 15.92 -13.52 -9.07
CA ILE A 629 14.62 -12.87 -8.80
C ILE A 629 14.78 -11.35 -8.68
N ARG A 630 15.67 -10.88 -7.81
CA ARG A 630 15.90 -9.45 -7.54
C ARG A 630 16.15 -8.61 -8.79
N PRO A 631 16.89 -9.07 -9.82
CA PRO A 631 17.14 -8.27 -11.03
C PRO A 631 15.91 -7.83 -11.80
N TYR A 632 14.75 -8.50 -11.65
CA TYR A 632 13.51 -8.09 -12.30
C TYR A 632 12.38 -7.72 -11.31
N LEU A 633 12.66 -7.76 -10.02
CA LEU A 633 11.64 -7.51 -9.00
C LEU A 633 11.10 -6.07 -9.06
N THR A 634 11.98 -5.11 -9.37
CA THR A 634 11.69 -3.67 -9.35
C THR A 634 10.88 -3.17 -10.56
N ASP A 635 10.75 -3.96 -11.62
CA ASP A 635 9.97 -3.61 -12.82
C ASP A 635 9.09 -4.75 -13.34
N GLY A 636 9.17 -5.93 -12.72
CA GLY A 636 8.40 -7.11 -13.09
C GLY A 636 6.92 -7.03 -12.68
N TYR A 637 6.20 -8.07 -13.11
CA TYR A 637 4.78 -8.25 -12.87
C TYR A 637 4.51 -9.29 -11.79
N VAL A 638 3.34 -9.16 -11.14
CA VAL A 638 2.77 -10.16 -10.24
C VAL A 638 1.47 -10.72 -10.82
N PHE A 639 1.23 -12.01 -10.59
CA PHE A 639 -0.03 -12.66 -10.93
C PHE A 639 -0.51 -13.48 -9.74
N HIS A 640 -1.72 -13.16 -9.27
CA HIS A 640 -2.38 -13.81 -8.16
C HIS A 640 -3.32 -14.87 -8.73
N HIS A 641 -2.84 -16.12 -8.89
CA HIS A 641 -3.70 -17.21 -9.35
C HIS A 641 -4.78 -17.57 -8.34
N THR A 642 -4.55 -17.24 -7.06
CA THR A 642 -5.50 -17.41 -5.95
C THR A 642 -5.62 -16.09 -5.16
N PRO A 643 -6.32 -15.08 -5.69
CA PRO A 643 -6.36 -13.75 -5.08
C PRO A 643 -7.12 -13.69 -3.76
N GLU A 644 -8.18 -14.49 -3.58
CA GLU A 644 -9.08 -14.42 -2.43
C GLU A 644 -8.67 -15.37 -1.31
N LEU A 645 -7.64 -15.01 -0.54
CA LEU A 645 -7.20 -15.72 0.66
C LEU A 645 -7.56 -14.89 1.90
N TYR A 646 -8.84 -14.65 2.12
CA TYR A 646 -9.36 -13.73 3.15
C TYR A 646 -9.57 -14.37 4.53
N GLU A 647 -9.45 -15.69 4.65
CA GLU A 647 -9.63 -16.37 5.93
C GLU A 647 -8.39 -16.25 6.83
N ILE A 648 -8.60 -16.05 8.13
CA ILE A 648 -7.53 -16.05 9.15
C ILE A 648 -6.79 -17.39 9.17
N HIS A 649 -7.48 -18.48 8.85
CA HIS A 649 -6.91 -19.81 8.68
C HIS A 649 -7.13 -20.29 7.25
N PRO A 650 -6.32 -19.81 6.30
CA PRO A 650 -6.54 -20.08 4.89
C PRO A 650 -6.37 -21.56 4.57
N LYS A 651 -7.24 -22.08 3.71
CA LYS A 651 -7.31 -23.48 3.30
C LYS A 651 -7.09 -23.63 1.79
N GLY A 652 -6.92 -24.86 1.36
CA GLY A 652 -6.71 -25.18 -0.06
C GLY A 652 -5.31 -24.82 -0.53
N ARG A 653 -5.19 -24.12 -1.66
CA ARG A 653 -3.91 -23.77 -2.26
C ARG A 653 -3.76 -22.28 -2.45
N GLY A 654 -2.54 -21.79 -2.20
CA GLY A 654 -2.09 -20.46 -2.56
C GLY A 654 -1.12 -20.54 -3.73
N ILE A 655 -1.38 -19.80 -4.81
CA ILE A 655 -0.53 -19.78 -6.01
C ILE A 655 -0.28 -18.33 -6.42
N VAL A 656 1.00 -17.98 -6.51
CA VAL A 656 1.45 -16.66 -6.93
C VAL A 656 2.61 -16.78 -7.91
N GLU A 657 2.64 -15.88 -8.91
CA GLU A 657 3.68 -15.83 -9.92
C GLU A 657 4.36 -14.45 -9.93
N ARG A 658 5.67 -14.43 -10.14
CA ARG A 658 6.45 -13.23 -10.46
C ARG A 658 7.14 -13.42 -11.79
N ALA A 659 7.06 -12.45 -12.67
CA ALA A 659 7.64 -12.51 -13.99
C ALA A 659 8.36 -11.21 -14.37
N SER A 660 9.43 -11.34 -15.15
CA SER A 660 10.07 -10.19 -15.79
C SER A 660 9.12 -9.54 -16.79
N LYS A 661 9.23 -8.23 -16.96
CA LYS A 661 8.39 -7.44 -17.87
C LYS A 661 8.44 -7.92 -19.31
N ASP A 662 9.61 -8.43 -19.76
CA ASP A 662 9.85 -8.97 -21.10
C ASP A 662 9.38 -10.42 -21.29
N GLY A 663 8.80 -11.03 -20.25
CA GLY A 663 8.33 -12.39 -20.26
C GLY A 663 9.42 -13.45 -20.44
N THR A 664 10.70 -13.12 -20.19
CA THR A 664 11.81 -14.07 -20.41
C THR A 664 12.10 -14.97 -19.22
N LYS A 665 11.67 -14.60 -18.03
CA LYS A 665 11.93 -15.36 -16.80
C LYS A 665 10.91 -15.06 -15.71
N GLY A 666 10.74 -16.04 -14.80
CA GLY A 666 9.89 -15.85 -13.64
C GLY A 666 9.95 -17.01 -12.67
N ILE A 667 9.19 -16.88 -11.60
CA ILE A 667 8.97 -17.89 -10.58
C ILE A 667 7.48 -18.05 -10.31
N ILE A 668 7.08 -19.29 -9.99
CA ILE A 668 5.73 -19.61 -9.52
C ILE A 668 5.85 -20.35 -8.19
N GLY A 669 5.24 -19.84 -7.15
CA GLY A 669 5.11 -20.53 -5.87
C GLY A 669 3.76 -21.21 -5.77
N ILE A 670 3.77 -22.47 -5.41
CA ILE A 670 2.59 -23.29 -5.12
C ILE A 670 2.68 -23.70 -3.65
N PHE A 671 1.69 -23.30 -2.88
CA PHE A 671 1.67 -23.50 -1.43
C PHE A 671 0.41 -24.28 -1.06
N ASN A 672 0.56 -25.49 -0.56
CA ASN A 672 -0.55 -26.19 0.06
C ASN A 672 -0.81 -25.57 1.44
N LEU A 673 -1.96 -24.94 1.58
CA LEU A 673 -2.43 -24.35 2.84
C LEU A 673 -2.99 -25.46 3.75
N ALA A 674 -3.82 -25.12 4.73
CA ALA A 674 -4.46 -26.14 5.56
C ALA A 674 -5.52 -26.95 4.77
N ASP A 675 -5.81 -28.15 5.24
CA ASP A 675 -6.90 -29.03 4.75
C ASP A 675 -6.84 -29.39 3.24
N VAL A 676 -5.66 -29.60 2.71
CA VAL A 676 -5.49 -30.22 1.39
C VAL A 676 -5.61 -31.75 1.54
N SER A 677 -6.59 -32.37 0.90
CA SER A 677 -6.78 -33.81 0.95
C SER A 677 -5.82 -34.55 0.02
N ASP A 678 -5.49 -35.79 0.34
CA ASP A 678 -4.65 -36.66 -0.51
C ASP A 678 -5.25 -36.89 -1.91
N ALA A 679 -6.58 -36.73 -2.06
CA ALA A 679 -7.28 -36.81 -3.34
C ALA A 679 -6.94 -35.66 -4.29
N ASP A 680 -6.53 -34.50 -3.73
CA ASP A 680 -6.19 -33.28 -4.47
C ASP A 680 -4.67 -33.01 -4.49
N ASP A 681 -3.86 -34.06 -4.54
CA ASP A 681 -2.40 -33.94 -4.51
C ASP A 681 -1.78 -33.27 -5.76
N THR A 682 -2.56 -33.11 -6.82
CA THR A 682 -2.11 -32.57 -8.10
C THR A 682 -2.83 -31.29 -8.47
N VAL A 683 -2.08 -30.30 -8.97
CA VAL A 683 -2.61 -29.05 -9.51
C VAL A 683 -2.00 -28.76 -10.87
N THR A 684 -2.80 -28.19 -11.77
CA THR A 684 -2.30 -27.63 -13.02
C THR A 684 -2.24 -26.12 -12.92
N VAL A 685 -1.05 -25.55 -13.15
CA VAL A 685 -0.82 -24.10 -13.11
C VAL A 685 -0.55 -23.61 -14.53
N TYR A 686 -1.22 -22.55 -14.93
CA TYR A 686 -1.08 -21.92 -16.24
C TYR A 686 -0.29 -20.61 -16.08
N PRO A 687 1.02 -20.58 -16.40
CA PRO A 687 1.83 -19.38 -16.25
C PRO A 687 1.28 -18.22 -17.07
N ARG A 688 1.32 -17.02 -16.52
CA ARG A 688 0.75 -15.81 -17.13
C ARG A 688 1.82 -14.82 -17.59
N GLY A 689 2.98 -14.84 -16.92
CA GLY A 689 4.06 -13.87 -17.09
C GLY A 689 5.07 -14.17 -18.20
N LEU A 690 4.77 -15.03 -19.14
CA LEU A 690 5.71 -15.48 -20.18
C LEU A 690 5.28 -15.10 -21.61
N ASP A 691 6.21 -15.21 -22.56
CA ASP A 691 5.98 -15.00 -23.98
C ASP A 691 5.66 -16.36 -24.65
N VAL A 692 4.47 -16.47 -25.21
CA VAL A 692 3.97 -17.72 -25.85
C VAL A 692 4.83 -18.18 -27.03
N GLY A 693 5.59 -17.28 -27.66
CA GLY A 693 6.46 -17.57 -28.80
C GLY A 693 7.84 -18.14 -28.46
N LYS A 694 8.18 -18.23 -27.16
CA LYS A 694 9.50 -18.67 -26.71
C LYS A 694 9.50 -20.11 -26.19
N MET A 695 10.69 -20.70 -26.15
CA MET A 695 10.97 -21.94 -25.41
C MET A 695 11.48 -21.58 -24.02
N TYR A 696 11.17 -22.40 -23.03
CA TYR A 696 11.58 -22.19 -21.64
C TYR A 696 12.21 -23.45 -21.05
N GLU A 697 13.33 -23.28 -20.35
CA GLU A 697 13.78 -24.25 -19.36
C GLU A 697 12.94 -24.02 -18.09
N VAL A 698 12.23 -25.05 -17.65
CA VAL A 698 11.42 -25.07 -16.44
C VAL A 698 12.09 -25.97 -15.41
N THR A 699 12.34 -25.46 -14.21
CA THR A 699 12.94 -26.20 -13.11
C THR A 699 11.93 -26.34 -11.97
N PHE A 700 11.73 -27.55 -11.46
CA PHE A 700 10.96 -27.86 -10.26
C PHE A 700 11.92 -27.99 -9.09
N ASP A 701 11.83 -27.07 -8.11
CA ASP A 701 12.84 -26.94 -7.05
C ASP A 701 12.86 -28.13 -6.06
N ASN A 702 11.71 -28.78 -5.80
CA ASN A 702 11.65 -29.95 -4.92
C ASN A 702 12.46 -31.16 -5.44
N THR A 703 12.46 -31.33 -6.74
CA THR A 703 13.10 -32.52 -7.40
C THR A 703 14.35 -32.13 -8.16
N GLU A 704 14.62 -30.84 -8.32
CA GLU A 704 15.66 -30.28 -9.20
C GLU A 704 15.53 -30.76 -10.66
N THR A 705 14.32 -31.24 -11.03
CA THR A 705 14.03 -31.71 -12.38
C THR A 705 13.89 -30.53 -13.33
N LYS A 706 14.49 -30.67 -14.52
CA LYS A 706 14.41 -29.67 -15.58
C LYS A 706 13.76 -30.26 -16.83
N CYS A 707 12.93 -29.45 -17.48
CA CYS A 707 12.35 -29.79 -18.78
C CYS A 707 12.31 -28.54 -19.69
N ALA A 708 12.34 -28.77 -21.00
CA ALA A 708 12.16 -27.74 -22.00
C ALA A 708 10.71 -27.76 -22.49
N VAL A 709 10.00 -26.62 -22.39
CA VAL A 709 8.59 -26.54 -22.74
C VAL A 709 8.35 -25.24 -23.54
N SER A 710 7.52 -25.30 -24.58
CA SER A 710 7.16 -24.09 -25.31
C SER A 710 6.24 -23.18 -24.47
N GLY A 711 6.37 -21.88 -24.62
CA GLY A 711 5.46 -20.92 -23.99
C GLY A 711 4.00 -21.17 -24.35
N PHE A 712 3.74 -21.61 -25.59
CA PHE A 712 2.41 -21.99 -26.03
C PHE A 712 1.84 -23.16 -25.20
N ALA A 713 2.61 -24.22 -24.96
CA ALA A 713 2.18 -25.35 -24.14
C ALA A 713 2.00 -24.92 -22.66
N LEU A 714 2.91 -24.10 -22.13
CA LEU A 714 2.81 -23.58 -20.76
C LEU A 714 1.51 -22.80 -20.49
N VAL A 715 1.08 -21.99 -21.45
CA VAL A 715 -0.15 -21.17 -21.31
C VAL A 715 -1.42 -21.99 -21.55
N ASN A 716 -1.41 -22.96 -22.49
CA ASN A 716 -2.63 -23.66 -22.93
C ASN A 716 -2.81 -25.03 -22.25
N GLU A 717 -1.73 -25.74 -21.95
CA GLU A 717 -1.77 -27.06 -21.32
C GLU A 717 -1.41 -26.97 -19.82
N GLY A 718 -0.63 -25.95 -19.42
CA GLY A 718 -0.19 -25.71 -18.06
C GLY A 718 0.94 -26.63 -17.61
N LEU A 719 1.34 -26.44 -16.37
CA LEU A 719 2.31 -27.27 -15.64
C LEU A 719 1.58 -28.11 -14.59
N ARG A 720 1.70 -29.41 -14.70
CA ARG A 720 1.12 -30.33 -13.71
C ARG A 720 2.11 -30.58 -12.58
N VAL A 721 1.71 -30.22 -11.36
CA VAL A 721 2.53 -30.31 -10.16
C VAL A 721 1.85 -31.20 -9.14
N ARG A 722 2.62 -32.14 -8.61
CA ARG A 722 2.17 -32.99 -7.51
C ARG A 722 2.76 -32.50 -6.20
N LEU A 723 1.88 -32.18 -5.24
CA LEU A 723 2.26 -31.69 -3.91
C LEU A 723 1.35 -32.40 -2.87
N PRO A 724 1.75 -33.57 -2.34
CA PRO A 724 0.83 -34.47 -1.65
C PRO A 724 0.54 -34.10 -0.19
N ALA A 725 1.29 -33.19 0.42
CA ALA A 725 1.15 -32.87 1.83
C ALA A 725 0.67 -31.43 2.05
N SER A 726 -0.21 -31.23 3.02
CA SER A 726 -0.56 -29.89 3.53
C SER A 726 0.65 -29.21 4.14
N LEU A 727 0.66 -27.88 4.10
CA LEU A 727 1.69 -27.01 4.68
C LEU A 727 3.09 -27.22 4.08
N THR A 728 3.14 -27.65 2.83
CA THR A 728 4.36 -27.78 2.00
C THR A 728 4.26 -26.91 0.76
N SER A 729 5.36 -26.77 0.02
CA SER A 729 5.41 -25.92 -1.16
C SER A 729 6.20 -26.53 -2.32
N GLU A 730 5.97 -26.00 -3.51
CA GLU A 730 6.84 -26.16 -4.67
C GLU A 730 7.19 -24.79 -5.25
N LEU A 731 8.40 -24.63 -5.71
CA LEU A 731 8.85 -23.47 -6.46
C LEU A 731 9.21 -23.89 -7.89
N ILE A 732 8.53 -23.29 -8.84
CA ILE A 732 8.85 -23.45 -10.25
C ILE A 732 9.64 -22.22 -10.69
N VAL A 733 10.79 -22.46 -11.32
CA VAL A 733 11.62 -21.41 -11.95
C VAL A 733 11.60 -21.63 -13.44
N TYR A 734 11.24 -20.62 -14.22
CA TYR A 734 11.27 -20.70 -15.67
C TYR A 734 12.13 -19.60 -16.29
N LYS A 735 12.85 -19.96 -17.36
CA LYS A 735 13.75 -19.05 -18.10
C LYS A 735 13.71 -19.38 -19.58
N ALA A 736 13.56 -18.36 -20.43
CA ALA A 736 13.64 -18.51 -21.88
C ALA A 736 15.05 -18.98 -22.32
N VAL A 737 15.10 -19.92 -23.28
CA VAL A 737 16.32 -20.54 -23.83
C VAL A 737 16.43 -20.25 -25.32
#